data_15c552cafb55f1a5a2eebd88797e4459
#
_entry.id   15c552cafb55f1a5a2eebd88797e4459
#
_cell.length_a   1.000
_cell.length_b   1.000
_cell.length_c   1.000
_cell.angle_alpha   90.00
_cell.angle_beta   90.00
_cell.angle_gamma   90.00
#
_symmetry.space_group_name_H-M   'P 1'
#
loop_
_entity.id
_entity.type
_entity.pdbx_description
1 polymer ?
#
loop_
_entity_poly.entity_id
_entity_poly.type
_entity_poly.pdbx_seq_one_letter_code
_entity_poly.pdbx_strand_id
1 'polypeptide(L)'
;MDMRKDIIDVFNTKNIAYTVDLINNVYTYLTSDNYEDLEKIVSKDIFTDLVNLKKITEENFYGQDAQLSEDIFLKWEIPNKLLVDKFTVEKPIKNYDLEILNFLNNEADIENLDGEDSVEKKMDLITKLLDEKKIVLVQGDTGCGKTTKIPMYLLKKYNSIVCTQPRRIAAISVAKRVAHCMGSKVGDLVGYAVRFDDRTSAKTKLKYVTDGILLNEMIHRGNLNRYDCLIIDEAHERTINIDILLGICKQIINENSKLRILLMSATMSTQKFVDFFNCPFVNIKHKVFPLENYFLKQYNSENWFDETSKTVIQIHNTEPKGDILVFLTGQEEIKDAYQILTTSLNLETCKILMIYSAMSINDQEEVFLNTEKRKIVLSTNICETSVTIENIVYVVDSGRVKQMRHSCFLGLDILETLMISKAQAKQRSGRAGRTGPGKTFRIYTKQEFLQMKDSLLPEILTTNVCKCILTIKSLGINNLNNFKMIDMPNPDSINDALEYLFLARAVDSVGDITDLGRKMARLPLDPYLSLTLIRSEELGCFEDVAIIAAMLTVDQIYVDVKKDDNFLYKKFLTVKSSWNDDRGDFFVLLKIFNAWKKEKYSNKFCKYNFLSLRNMWQAKKIKDQLSFMFNYNNSSNKSKVIEAFSFGYFMNIAKIKEDGYYTIFKQTECYIHSSSCLYKKREPFILYFSIVRTKREFLKFCNVVTPEILCKSVNNVFIKKK
;
A
#
# COMPACT_ATOMS: atom_id res chain seq x y z
N MET A 1 -11.92 27.03 0.95
CA MET A 1 -12.26 27.64 -0.35
C MET A 1 -10.99 27.72 -1.18
N ASP A 2 -11.02 27.32 -2.43
CA ASP A 2 -9.81 27.35 -3.27
C ASP A 2 -9.78 28.67 -4.04
N MET A 3 -9.17 29.70 -3.44
CA MET A 3 -9.04 31.05 -4.01
C MET A 3 -8.50 31.04 -5.46
N ARG A 4 -7.71 30.04 -5.86
CA ARG A 4 -7.26 29.91 -7.25
C ARG A 4 -8.39 29.60 -8.21
N LYS A 5 -9.38 28.81 -7.76
CA LYS A 5 -10.56 28.52 -8.56
C LYS A 5 -11.43 29.77 -8.73
N ASP A 6 -11.58 30.53 -7.68
CA ASP A 6 -12.35 31.79 -7.71
C ASP A 6 -11.66 32.82 -8.62
N ILE A 7 -10.32 32.88 -8.64
CA ILE A 7 -9.54 33.70 -9.57
C ILE A 7 -9.81 33.27 -11.02
N ILE A 8 -9.81 31.95 -11.29
CA ILE A 8 -10.10 31.40 -12.61
C ILE A 8 -11.53 31.77 -13.04
N ASP A 9 -12.48 31.74 -12.14
CA ASP A 9 -13.88 32.13 -12.42
C ASP A 9 -14.01 33.62 -12.79
N VAL A 10 -13.24 34.50 -12.14
CA VAL A 10 -13.17 35.93 -12.53
C VAL A 10 -12.62 36.07 -13.96
N PHE A 11 -11.56 35.36 -14.33
CA PHE A 11 -11.01 35.43 -15.70
C PHE A 11 -11.97 34.86 -16.74
N ASN A 12 -12.64 33.75 -16.42
CA ASN A 12 -13.67 33.14 -17.31
C ASN A 12 -14.87 34.06 -17.52
N THR A 13 -15.35 34.70 -16.46
CA THR A 13 -16.50 35.64 -16.53
C THR A 13 -16.18 36.83 -17.43
N LYS A 14 -14.93 37.26 -17.50
CA LYS A 14 -14.45 38.36 -18.34
C LYS A 14 -13.98 37.91 -19.74
N ASN A 15 -14.10 36.62 -20.08
CA ASN A 15 -13.65 36.03 -21.35
C ASN A 15 -12.17 36.27 -21.67
N ILE A 16 -11.30 36.17 -20.65
CA ILE A 16 -9.87 36.46 -20.77
C ILE A 16 -9.09 35.15 -20.78
N ALA A 17 -8.24 34.97 -21.77
CA ALA A 17 -7.30 33.85 -21.82
C ALA A 17 -6.22 33.99 -20.74
N TYR A 18 -5.95 32.92 -20.01
CA TYR A 18 -4.97 32.87 -18.94
C TYR A 18 -4.06 31.65 -19.03
N THR A 19 -2.87 31.76 -18.45
CA THR A 19 -1.95 30.63 -18.27
C THR A 19 -1.92 30.24 -16.79
N VAL A 20 -1.45 29.02 -16.50
CA VAL A 20 -1.28 28.55 -15.10
C VAL A 20 -0.34 29.46 -14.32
N ASP A 21 0.71 29.98 -14.98
CA ASP A 21 1.67 30.90 -14.37
C ASP A 21 1.03 32.24 -14.02
N LEU A 22 0.16 32.76 -14.86
CA LEU A 22 -0.59 33.99 -14.56
C LEU A 22 -1.49 33.82 -13.34
N ILE A 23 -2.24 32.72 -13.26
CA ILE A 23 -3.08 32.43 -12.09
C ILE A 23 -2.26 32.30 -10.81
N ASN A 24 -1.11 31.63 -10.86
CA ASN A 24 -0.22 31.47 -9.71
C ASN A 24 0.37 32.84 -9.25
N ASN A 25 0.74 33.72 -10.18
CA ASN A 25 1.25 35.04 -9.86
C ASN A 25 0.16 35.92 -9.24
N VAL A 26 -1.05 35.92 -9.82
CA VAL A 26 -2.22 36.63 -9.27
C VAL A 26 -2.52 36.14 -7.85
N TYR A 27 -2.56 34.83 -7.65
CA TYR A 27 -2.76 34.24 -6.32
C TYR A 27 -1.70 34.68 -5.31
N THR A 28 -0.43 34.67 -5.71
CA THR A 28 0.70 35.08 -4.85
C THR A 28 0.61 36.56 -4.47
N TYR A 29 0.32 37.43 -5.42
CA TYR A 29 0.21 38.87 -5.14
C TYR A 29 -1.02 39.23 -4.31
N LEU A 30 -2.15 38.54 -4.52
CA LEU A 30 -3.33 38.73 -3.66
C LEU A 30 -3.08 38.27 -2.22
N THR A 31 -2.42 37.12 -2.03
CA THR A 31 -2.19 36.57 -0.69
C THR A 31 -1.09 37.30 0.10
N SER A 32 -0.15 37.98 -0.59
CA SER A 32 0.92 38.74 0.01
C SER A 32 0.62 40.25 0.14
N ASP A 33 -0.60 40.70 -0.18
CA ASP A 33 -1.01 42.12 -0.22
C ASP A 33 -0.17 43.00 -1.16
N ASN A 34 0.47 42.40 -2.15
CA ASN A 34 1.30 43.13 -3.12
C ASN A 34 0.44 43.62 -4.29
N TYR A 35 -0.38 44.63 -4.04
CA TYR A 35 -1.30 45.19 -5.02
C TYR A 35 -0.63 46.01 -6.13
N GLU A 36 0.56 46.56 -5.91
CA GLU A 36 1.30 47.27 -6.93
C GLU A 36 1.78 46.36 -8.07
N ASP A 37 2.22 45.15 -7.74
CA ASP A 37 2.62 44.19 -8.76
C ASP A 37 1.39 43.48 -9.39
N LEU A 38 0.31 43.32 -8.67
CA LEU A 38 -0.96 42.81 -9.20
C LEU A 38 -1.52 43.77 -10.27
N GLU A 39 -1.53 45.08 -10.02
CA GLU A 39 -2.04 46.08 -10.97
C GLU A 39 -1.21 46.17 -12.27
N LYS A 40 0.06 45.72 -12.25
CA LYS A 40 0.92 45.64 -13.43
C LYS A 40 0.59 44.49 -14.38
N ILE A 41 0.00 43.40 -13.85
CA ILE A 41 -0.24 42.15 -14.62
C ILE A 41 -1.69 41.93 -15.03
N VAL A 42 -2.63 42.70 -14.45
CA VAL A 42 -4.07 42.59 -14.79
C VAL A 42 -4.64 44.00 -15.11
N SER A 43 -5.72 44.03 -15.91
CA SER A 43 -6.40 45.29 -16.20
C SER A 43 -7.13 45.82 -14.96
N LYS A 44 -7.37 47.15 -14.94
CA LYS A 44 -8.00 47.84 -13.79
C LYS A 44 -9.35 47.26 -13.39
N ASP A 45 -10.14 46.80 -14.36
CA ASP A 45 -11.46 46.20 -14.10
C ASP A 45 -11.33 44.83 -13.42
N ILE A 46 -10.33 44.03 -13.82
CA ILE A 46 -10.03 42.71 -13.20
C ILE A 46 -9.42 42.92 -11.82
N PHE A 47 -8.51 43.88 -11.67
CA PHE A 47 -7.91 44.20 -10.39
C PHE A 47 -8.96 44.50 -9.32
N THR A 48 -9.99 45.29 -9.65
CA THR A 48 -11.09 45.61 -8.73
C THR A 48 -11.86 44.36 -8.31
N ASP A 49 -12.18 43.50 -9.25
CA ASP A 49 -12.92 42.24 -8.98
C ASP A 49 -12.11 41.27 -8.12
N LEU A 50 -10.79 41.14 -8.37
CA LEU A 50 -9.90 40.29 -7.60
C LEU A 50 -9.67 40.78 -6.16
N VAL A 51 -9.53 42.12 -5.96
CA VAL A 51 -9.42 42.68 -4.61
C VAL A 51 -10.73 42.54 -3.83
N ASN A 52 -11.89 42.69 -4.48
CA ASN A 52 -13.18 42.44 -3.86
C ASN A 52 -13.37 40.96 -3.50
N LEU A 53 -12.92 40.04 -4.36
CA LEU A 53 -12.92 38.60 -4.08
C LEU A 53 -12.17 38.29 -2.78
N LYS A 54 -10.97 38.86 -2.62
CA LYS A 54 -10.19 38.67 -1.38
C LYS A 54 -10.92 39.18 -0.16
N LYS A 55 -11.52 40.38 -0.20
CA LYS A 55 -12.29 40.94 0.92
C LYS A 55 -13.47 40.05 1.32
N ILE A 56 -14.23 39.56 0.33
CA ILE A 56 -15.35 38.64 0.58
C ILE A 56 -14.87 37.32 1.19
N THR A 57 -13.68 36.83 0.77
CA THR A 57 -13.12 35.60 1.30
C THR A 57 -12.65 35.77 2.75
N GLU A 58 -12.05 36.94 3.08
CA GLU A 58 -11.63 37.29 4.44
C GLU A 58 -12.83 37.52 5.38
N GLU A 59 -13.87 38.24 4.93
CA GLU A 59 -15.10 38.43 5.72
C GLU A 59 -15.81 37.12 6.02
N ASN A 60 -15.84 36.18 5.09
CA ASN A 60 -16.40 34.83 5.28
C ASN A 60 -15.54 33.96 6.22
N PHE A 61 -14.23 34.23 6.31
CA PHE A 61 -13.32 33.48 7.18
C PHE A 61 -13.43 33.90 8.64
N TYR A 62 -13.57 35.19 8.91
CA TYR A 62 -13.70 35.73 10.27
C TYR A 62 -15.14 35.68 10.87
N GLY A 63 -16.15 35.48 10.02
CA GLY A 63 -17.55 35.35 10.46
C GLY A 63 -17.98 33.93 10.83
N GLN A 64 -17.25 32.91 10.52
CA GLN A 64 -17.64 31.50 10.68
C GLN A 64 -17.06 30.80 11.93
N ASP A 65 -16.05 31.37 12.60
CA ASP A 65 -15.39 30.71 13.74
C ASP A 65 -16.27 30.53 15.01
N ALA A 66 -17.42 31.20 15.11
CA ALA A 66 -18.32 31.10 16.26
C ALA A 66 -19.48 30.11 16.05
N GLN A 67 -19.82 29.72 14.82
CA GLN A 67 -20.96 28.85 14.52
C GLN A 67 -20.59 27.43 14.08
N LEU A 68 -19.32 27.15 13.74
CA LEU A 68 -18.84 25.87 13.19
C LEU A 68 -18.85 24.70 14.19
N SER A 69 -18.94 24.97 15.51
CA SER A 69 -18.96 23.92 16.53
C SER A 69 -20.32 23.22 16.70
N GLU A 70 -21.42 23.91 16.41
CA GLU A 70 -22.79 23.35 16.58
C GLU A 70 -23.32 22.65 15.34
N ASP A 71 -22.98 23.13 14.13
CA ASP A 71 -23.52 22.58 12.86
C ASP A 71 -22.94 21.22 12.48
N ILE A 72 -21.75 20.84 12.98
CA ILE A 72 -21.12 19.55 12.67
C ILE A 72 -21.90 18.38 13.28
N PHE A 73 -22.59 18.61 14.42
CA PHE A 73 -23.35 17.56 15.11
C PHE A 73 -24.74 17.30 14.52
N LEU A 74 -25.25 18.24 13.73
CA LEU A 74 -26.58 18.13 13.11
C LEU A 74 -26.59 17.20 11.86
N LYS A 75 -25.44 16.83 11.34
CA LYS A 75 -25.35 16.03 10.09
C LYS A 75 -25.92 14.63 10.19
N TRP A 76 -25.83 14.03 11.39
CA TRP A 76 -26.30 12.68 11.66
C TRP A 76 -27.34 12.64 12.79
N GLU A 77 -27.86 13.79 13.25
CA GLU A 77 -28.74 13.92 14.42
C GLU A 77 -28.22 13.16 15.67
N ILE A 78 -26.88 13.07 15.81
CA ILE A 78 -26.25 12.45 16.97
C ILE A 78 -26.18 13.50 18.09
N PRO A 79 -26.77 13.27 19.28
CA PRO A 79 -26.70 14.22 20.37
C PRO A 79 -25.29 14.50 20.86
N ASN A 80 -24.93 15.78 21.11
CA ASN A 80 -23.64 16.22 21.64
C ASN A 80 -23.16 15.47 22.92
N LYS A 81 -24.06 14.82 23.63
CA LYS A 81 -23.76 14.04 24.84
C LYS A 81 -23.03 12.74 24.61
N LEU A 82 -22.83 12.33 23.33
CA LEU A 82 -22.12 11.08 22.99
C LEU A 82 -20.62 11.09 23.28
N LEU A 83 -20.03 12.20 23.64
CA LEU A 83 -18.59 12.32 23.89
C LEU A 83 -18.17 12.25 25.37
N VAL A 84 -19.08 12.33 26.34
CA VAL A 84 -18.67 12.58 27.74
C VAL A 84 -19.24 11.62 28.77
N ASP A 85 -20.42 10.99 28.60
CA ASP A 85 -20.97 10.11 29.64
C ASP A 85 -21.80 8.91 29.12
N LYS A 86 -21.91 7.88 29.96
CA LYS A 86 -22.62 6.61 29.74
C LYS A 86 -23.99 6.79 29.09
N PHE A 87 -24.17 6.24 27.88
CA PHE A 87 -25.37 6.43 27.09
C PHE A 87 -26.53 5.56 27.50
N THR A 88 -27.67 6.20 27.72
CA THR A 88 -28.96 5.63 27.49
C THR A 88 -29.58 6.35 26.30
N VAL A 89 -29.67 5.68 25.15
CA VAL A 89 -30.36 6.20 23.96
C VAL A 89 -31.85 5.92 24.13
N GLU A 90 -32.62 6.94 24.52
CA GLU A 90 -34.06 6.90 24.42
C GLU A 90 -34.52 7.54 23.10
N LYS A 91 -35.10 6.71 22.23
CA LYS A 91 -35.90 6.93 21.02
C LYS A 91 -35.22 6.81 19.67
N PRO A 92 -35.86 6.09 18.73
CA PRO A 92 -35.36 5.93 17.36
C PRO A 92 -35.59 7.20 16.54
N ILE A 93 -34.61 7.57 15.75
CA ILE A 93 -34.59 8.72 14.83
C ILE A 93 -35.49 8.40 13.63
N LYS A 94 -36.76 8.75 13.70
CA LYS A 94 -37.79 8.48 12.65
C LYS A 94 -37.66 9.36 11.39
N ASN A 95 -37.02 10.52 11.46
CA ASN A 95 -37.02 11.46 10.32
C ASN A 95 -35.82 11.34 9.40
N TYR A 96 -34.83 10.52 9.77
CA TYR A 96 -33.59 10.37 9.01
C TYR A 96 -33.78 9.44 7.80
N ASP A 97 -34.61 8.41 7.94
CA ASP A 97 -34.80 7.39 6.90
C ASP A 97 -35.51 7.90 5.63
N LEU A 98 -36.40 8.88 5.77
CA LEU A 98 -37.25 9.35 4.66
C LEU A 98 -36.49 10.24 3.65
N GLU A 99 -35.60 11.11 4.08
CA GLU A 99 -34.84 11.97 3.18
C GLU A 99 -33.70 11.20 2.50
N ILE A 100 -33.07 10.24 3.16
CA ILE A 100 -32.05 9.36 2.57
C ILE A 100 -32.70 8.36 1.61
N LEU A 101 -33.87 7.80 1.95
CA LEU A 101 -34.63 6.91 1.07
C LEU A 101 -35.06 7.61 -0.23
N ASN A 102 -35.47 8.87 -0.21
CA ASN A 102 -35.78 9.62 -1.41
C ASN A 102 -34.53 9.85 -2.32
N PHE A 103 -33.33 9.83 -1.77
CA PHE A 103 -32.10 9.91 -2.54
C PHE A 103 -31.68 8.56 -3.14
N LEU A 104 -32.02 7.46 -2.49
CA LEU A 104 -31.70 6.08 -2.92
C LEU A 104 -32.62 5.56 -4.01
N ASN A 105 -33.87 6.00 -4.06
CA ASN A 105 -34.85 5.58 -5.06
C ASN A 105 -34.49 6.00 -6.51
N ASN A 106 -33.47 6.84 -6.68
CA ASN A 106 -32.92 7.21 -7.99
C ASN A 106 -31.70 6.39 -8.43
N GLU A 107 -31.18 5.45 -7.61
CA GLU A 107 -30.01 4.62 -7.94
C GLU A 107 -30.15 3.13 -7.59
N ALA A 108 -31.36 2.65 -7.39
CA ALA A 108 -31.62 1.23 -7.52
C ALA A 108 -31.64 0.86 -9.02
N ASP A 109 -30.49 0.95 -9.68
CA ASP A 109 -30.25 0.06 -10.79
C ASP A 109 -30.18 -1.36 -10.24
N ILE A 110 -31.34 -1.85 -9.82
CA ILE A 110 -31.62 -3.27 -9.76
C ILE A 110 -31.67 -3.69 -11.22
N GLU A 111 -30.50 -3.93 -11.81
CA GLU A 111 -30.42 -4.82 -12.94
C GLU A 111 -31.02 -6.14 -12.45
N ASN A 112 -32.28 -6.38 -12.74
CA ASN A 112 -32.89 -7.70 -12.69
C ASN A 112 -32.12 -8.57 -13.67
N LEU A 113 -31.04 -9.19 -13.17
CA LEU A 113 -30.24 -10.15 -13.92
C LEU A 113 -30.94 -11.49 -13.85
N ASP A 114 -31.85 -11.72 -14.79
CA ASP A 114 -32.36 -13.05 -15.10
C ASP A 114 -31.17 -13.93 -15.52
N GLY A 115 -30.91 -14.97 -14.72
CA GLY A 115 -29.97 -16.03 -15.04
C GLY A 115 -28.73 -16.10 -14.15
N GLU A 116 -28.69 -17.04 -13.23
CA GLU A 116 -27.48 -17.46 -12.51
C GLU A 116 -26.47 -18.08 -13.48
N ASP A 117 -25.48 -17.29 -13.90
CA ASP A 117 -24.28 -17.82 -14.55
C ASP A 117 -23.29 -18.30 -13.47
N SER A 118 -23.47 -19.52 -13.00
CA SER A 118 -22.49 -20.09 -12.07
C SER A 118 -21.15 -20.34 -12.79
N VAL A 119 -20.05 -20.32 -12.00
CA VAL A 119 -18.71 -20.67 -12.50
C VAL A 119 -18.73 -22.00 -13.25
N GLU A 120 -19.46 -22.98 -12.72
CA GLU A 120 -19.57 -24.33 -13.28
C GLU A 120 -20.14 -24.34 -14.69
N LYS A 121 -21.17 -23.53 -14.97
CA LYS A 121 -21.80 -23.43 -16.30
C LYS A 121 -20.89 -22.81 -17.37
N LYS A 122 -19.93 -21.96 -16.94
CA LYS A 122 -18.99 -21.31 -17.86
C LYS A 122 -17.67 -22.08 -18.03
N MET A 123 -17.43 -23.14 -17.24
CA MET A 123 -16.13 -23.83 -17.27
C MET A 123 -15.83 -24.50 -18.61
N ASP A 124 -16.83 -25.11 -19.27
CA ASP A 124 -16.63 -25.75 -20.55
C ASP A 124 -16.26 -24.70 -21.63
N LEU A 125 -16.93 -23.53 -21.60
CA LEU A 125 -16.61 -22.41 -22.47
C LEU A 125 -15.19 -21.89 -22.21
N ILE A 126 -14.82 -21.65 -20.94
CA ILE A 126 -13.48 -21.17 -20.56
C ILE A 126 -12.42 -22.16 -21.04
N THR A 127 -12.65 -23.46 -20.82
CA THR A 127 -11.72 -24.52 -21.21
C THR A 127 -11.55 -24.62 -22.71
N LYS A 128 -12.65 -24.52 -23.48
CA LYS A 128 -12.63 -24.48 -24.94
C LYS A 128 -11.85 -23.27 -25.45
N LEU A 129 -12.13 -22.08 -24.92
CA LEU A 129 -11.45 -20.85 -25.31
C LEU A 129 -9.94 -20.87 -24.99
N LEU A 130 -9.55 -21.49 -23.85
CA LEU A 130 -8.13 -21.67 -23.49
C LEU A 130 -7.40 -22.57 -24.49
N ASP A 131 -8.06 -23.61 -25.02
CA ASP A 131 -7.46 -24.46 -26.06
C ASP A 131 -7.26 -23.72 -27.39
N GLU A 132 -8.28 -22.97 -27.79
CA GLU A 132 -8.28 -22.28 -29.11
C GLU A 132 -7.40 -21.03 -29.11
N LYS A 133 -7.39 -20.23 -28.02
CA LYS A 133 -6.80 -18.89 -27.98
C LYS A 133 -5.59 -18.75 -27.04
N LYS A 134 -5.27 -19.82 -26.26
CA LYS A 134 -4.18 -19.89 -25.26
C LYS A 134 -4.31 -18.91 -24.10
N ILE A 135 -4.96 -17.77 -24.26
CA ILE A 135 -5.19 -16.76 -23.23
C ILE A 135 -6.65 -16.37 -23.17
N VAL A 136 -7.21 -16.31 -21.96
CA VAL A 136 -8.61 -15.93 -21.71
C VAL A 136 -8.68 -14.99 -20.53
N LEU A 137 -9.51 -13.96 -20.61
CA LEU A 137 -9.84 -13.08 -19.51
C LEU A 137 -11.20 -13.45 -18.93
N VAL A 138 -11.24 -13.72 -17.63
CA VAL A 138 -12.46 -14.00 -16.89
C VAL A 138 -12.73 -12.88 -15.90
N GLN A 139 -13.86 -12.23 -16.04
CA GLN A 139 -14.37 -11.28 -15.06
C GLN A 139 -15.48 -11.92 -14.25
N GLY A 140 -15.58 -11.53 -13.01
CA GLY A 140 -16.70 -11.89 -12.13
C GLY A 140 -16.53 -11.23 -10.77
N ASP A 141 -17.62 -10.97 -10.09
CA ASP A 141 -17.61 -10.31 -8.80
C ASP A 141 -16.81 -11.08 -7.74
N THR A 142 -16.35 -10.38 -6.71
CA THR A 142 -15.67 -11.01 -5.59
C THR A 142 -16.63 -11.95 -4.84
N GLY A 143 -16.17 -13.18 -4.61
CA GLY A 143 -16.99 -14.20 -3.92
C GLY A 143 -17.75 -15.16 -4.83
N CYS A 144 -17.81 -14.96 -6.15
CA CYS A 144 -18.43 -15.91 -7.08
C CYS A 144 -17.67 -17.25 -7.21
N GLY A 145 -16.53 -17.40 -6.56
CA GLY A 145 -15.76 -18.65 -6.55
C GLY A 145 -14.66 -18.75 -7.60
N LYS A 146 -14.33 -17.69 -8.33
CA LYS A 146 -13.24 -17.70 -9.34
C LYS A 146 -11.96 -18.33 -8.80
N THR A 147 -11.43 -17.76 -7.74
CA THR A 147 -10.16 -18.15 -7.13
C THR A 147 -10.10 -19.60 -6.63
N THR A 148 -11.25 -20.19 -6.28
CA THR A 148 -11.34 -21.56 -5.75
C THR A 148 -11.80 -22.57 -6.78
N LYS A 149 -12.96 -22.34 -7.42
CA LYS A 149 -13.61 -23.33 -8.29
C LYS A 149 -12.91 -23.46 -9.65
N ILE A 150 -12.49 -22.36 -10.28
CA ILE A 150 -11.84 -22.40 -11.59
C ILE A 150 -10.56 -23.23 -11.54
N PRO A 151 -9.57 -22.97 -10.62
CA PRO A 151 -8.37 -23.79 -10.54
C PRO A 151 -8.65 -25.27 -10.25
N MET A 152 -9.61 -25.59 -9.37
CA MET A 152 -10.01 -26.98 -9.09
C MET A 152 -10.57 -27.68 -10.34
N TYR A 153 -11.37 -26.96 -11.14
CA TYR A 153 -11.93 -27.53 -12.35
C TYR A 153 -10.85 -27.77 -13.41
N LEU A 154 -9.91 -26.83 -13.58
CA LEU A 154 -8.80 -26.94 -14.51
C LEU A 154 -7.83 -28.10 -14.17
N LEU A 155 -7.75 -28.52 -12.90
CA LEU A 155 -6.97 -29.70 -12.50
C LEU A 155 -7.46 -31.02 -13.13
N LYS A 156 -8.70 -31.06 -13.64
CA LYS A 156 -9.20 -32.23 -14.40
C LYS A 156 -8.50 -32.38 -15.75
N LYS A 157 -7.94 -31.28 -16.28
CA LYS A 157 -7.35 -31.22 -17.61
C LYS A 157 -5.84 -30.99 -17.61
N TYR A 158 -5.35 -30.11 -16.72
CA TYR A 158 -3.96 -29.72 -16.63
C TYR A 158 -3.28 -30.35 -15.42
N ASN A 159 -2.07 -30.86 -15.59
CA ASN A 159 -1.35 -31.55 -14.52
C ASN A 159 -0.50 -30.62 -13.65
N SER A 160 -0.13 -29.45 -14.15
CA SER A 160 0.68 -28.49 -13.42
C SER A 160 0.12 -27.07 -13.59
N ILE A 161 -0.52 -26.56 -12.52
CA ILE A 161 -1.18 -25.27 -12.51
C ILE A 161 -0.50 -24.38 -11.47
N VAL A 162 -0.15 -23.17 -11.85
CA VAL A 162 0.24 -22.11 -10.90
C VAL A 162 -0.79 -21.00 -10.93
N CYS A 163 -1.23 -20.57 -9.72
CA CYS A 163 -2.19 -19.46 -9.53
C CYS A 163 -1.52 -18.37 -8.70
N THR A 164 -1.39 -17.18 -9.25
CA THR A 164 -0.82 -16.05 -8.51
C THR A 164 -1.86 -15.36 -7.66
N GLN A 165 -1.39 -14.78 -6.56
CA GLN A 165 -2.18 -13.94 -5.64
C GLN A 165 -1.35 -12.72 -5.24
N PRO A 166 -1.90 -11.50 -5.22
CA PRO A 166 -1.12 -10.32 -4.86
C PRO A 166 -0.71 -10.31 -3.38
N ARG A 167 -1.40 -11.03 -2.52
CA ARG A 167 -1.19 -11.00 -1.06
C ARG A 167 -0.88 -12.38 -0.50
N ARG A 168 0.11 -12.43 0.42
CA ARG A 168 0.55 -13.66 1.10
C ARG A 168 -0.59 -14.42 1.76
N ILE A 169 -1.46 -13.68 2.47
CA ILE A 169 -2.59 -14.28 3.21
C ILE A 169 -3.59 -14.89 2.25
N ALA A 170 -3.88 -14.24 1.12
CA ALA A 170 -4.75 -14.77 0.10
C ALA A 170 -4.21 -16.11 -0.44
N ALA A 171 -2.93 -16.16 -0.83
CA ALA A 171 -2.32 -17.40 -1.31
C ALA A 171 -2.42 -18.55 -0.29
N ILE A 172 -2.14 -18.28 0.99
CA ILE A 172 -2.20 -19.29 2.06
C ILE A 172 -3.63 -19.73 2.33
N SER A 173 -4.56 -18.78 2.52
CA SER A 173 -5.95 -19.09 2.91
C SER A 173 -6.70 -19.81 1.79
N VAL A 174 -6.50 -19.38 0.53
CA VAL A 174 -7.11 -20.03 -0.63
C VAL A 174 -6.55 -21.44 -0.82
N ALA A 175 -5.23 -21.63 -0.72
CA ALA A 175 -4.63 -22.96 -0.80
C ALA A 175 -5.16 -23.90 0.28
N LYS A 176 -5.28 -23.45 1.54
CA LYS A 176 -5.90 -24.21 2.64
C LYS A 176 -7.35 -24.59 2.32
N ARG A 177 -8.14 -23.61 1.85
CA ARG A 177 -9.56 -23.83 1.51
C ARG A 177 -9.73 -24.82 0.36
N VAL A 178 -8.96 -24.67 -0.72
CA VAL A 178 -9.02 -25.55 -1.89
C VAL A 178 -8.54 -26.97 -1.54
N ALA A 179 -7.46 -27.10 -0.76
CA ALA A 179 -7.01 -28.41 -0.27
C ALA A 179 -8.10 -29.09 0.54
N HIS A 180 -8.77 -28.38 1.45
CA HIS A 180 -9.89 -28.90 2.23
C HIS A 180 -11.07 -29.33 1.35
N CYS A 181 -11.48 -28.49 0.37
CA CYS A 181 -12.55 -28.82 -0.57
C CYS A 181 -12.24 -30.07 -1.42
N MET A 182 -10.95 -30.35 -1.66
CA MET A 182 -10.51 -31.53 -2.41
C MET A 182 -10.19 -32.75 -1.52
N GLY A 183 -10.46 -32.68 -0.21
CA GLY A 183 -10.14 -33.77 0.73
C GLY A 183 -8.63 -34.01 0.87
N SER A 184 -7.77 -33.03 0.57
CA SER A 184 -6.32 -33.15 0.53
C SER A 184 -5.67 -32.32 1.63
N LYS A 185 -4.46 -32.71 2.06
CA LYS A 185 -3.63 -31.85 2.93
C LYS A 185 -2.86 -30.84 2.08
N VAL A 186 -2.62 -29.66 2.68
CA VAL A 186 -1.76 -28.65 2.05
C VAL A 186 -0.34 -29.20 1.91
N GLY A 187 0.21 -29.08 0.71
CA GLY A 187 1.51 -29.65 0.33
C GLY A 187 1.41 -30.97 -0.45
N ASP A 188 0.23 -31.61 -0.48
CA ASP A 188 -0.03 -32.75 -1.36
C ASP A 188 -0.46 -32.24 -2.75
N LEU A 189 -1.72 -32.50 -3.15
CA LEU A 189 -2.25 -32.09 -4.46
C LEU A 189 -2.28 -30.55 -4.64
N VAL A 190 -2.59 -29.84 -3.57
CA VAL A 190 -2.65 -28.39 -3.50
C VAL A 190 -1.62 -27.86 -2.51
N GLY A 191 -0.80 -26.92 -2.94
CA GLY A 191 0.20 -26.30 -2.09
C GLY A 191 0.26 -24.79 -2.29
N TYR A 192 1.10 -24.12 -1.50
CA TYR A 192 1.40 -22.71 -1.69
C TYR A 192 2.89 -22.42 -1.49
N ALA A 193 3.35 -21.35 -2.14
CA ALA A 193 4.66 -20.76 -1.84
C ALA A 193 4.53 -19.24 -1.77
N VAL A 194 4.90 -18.69 -0.62
CA VAL A 194 5.00 -17.27 -0.37
C VAL A 194 6.38 -16.93 0.17
N ARG A 195 6.74 -15.67 0.17
CA ARG A 195 8.05 -15.27 0.70
C ARG A 195 8.24 -15.85 2.11
N PHE A 196 9.27 -16.72 2.26
CA PHE A 196 9.69 -17.36 3.51
C PHE A 196 8.79 -18.49 4.03
N ASP A 197 7.82 -18.96 3.24
CA ASP A 197 7.03 -20.13 3.59
C ASP A 197 6.60 -20.87 2.31
N ASP A 198 7.16 -22.06 2.10
CA ASP A 198 6.84 -22.96 1.00
C ASP A 198 6.24 -24.26 1.55
N ARG A 199 5.03 -24.58 1.15
CA ARG A 199 4.29 -25.79 1.47
C ARG A 199 3.87 -26.49 0.18
N THR A 200 4.89 -26.89 -0.60
CA THR A 200 4.72 -27.68 -1.81
C THR A 200 5.56 -28.95 -1.73
N SER A 201 5.19 -29.97 -2.52
CA SER A 201 5.93 -31.20 -2.69
C SER A 201 5.95 -31.62 -4.16
N ALA A 202 6.62 -32.72 -4.48
CA ALA A 202 6.62 -33.31 -5.83
C ALA A 202 5.21 -33.75 -6.29
N LYS A 203 4.26 -33.93 -5.36
CA LYS A 203 2.86 -34.30 -5.65
C LYS A 203 1.97 -33.07 -5.96
N THR A 204 2.46 -31.87 -5.72
CA THR A 204 1.66 -30.64 -5.86
C THR A 204 1.41 -30.35 -7.33
N LYS A 205 0.13 -30.42 -7.73
CA LYS A 205 -0.33 -30.09 -9.09
C LYS A 205 -0.89 -28.67 -9.20
N LEU A 206 -1.50 -28.16 -8.13
CA LEU A 206 -1.99 -26.78 -8.05
C LEU A 206 -1.21 -26.03 -6.99
N LYS A 207 -0.47 -25.02 -7.44
CA LYS A 207 0.38 -24.21 -6.58
C LYS A 207 -0.11 -22.77 -6.54
N TYR A 208 -0.53 -22.29 -5.35
CA TYR A 208 -0.81 -20.88 -5.11
C TYR A 208 0.46 -20.14 -4.71
N VAL A 209 0.77 -19.05 -5.38
CA VAL A 209 2.00 -18.29 -5.15
C VAL A 209 1.71 -16.80 -5.09
N THR A 210 2.58 -16.02 -4.43
CA THR A 210 2.54 -14.58 -4.67
C THR A 210 3.25 -14.24 -5.98
N ASP A 211 2.81 -13.15 -6.64
CA ASP A 211 3.32 -12.71 -7.94
C ASP A 211 4.85 -12.61 -7.95
N GLY A 212 5.44 -12.04 -6.88
CA GLY A 212 6.88 -11.92 -6.73
C GLY A 212 7.62 -13.25 -6.60
N ILE A 213 6.99 -14.30 -6.05
CA ILE A 213 7.57 -15.65 -6.01
C ILE A 213 7.61 -16.25 -7.40
N LEU A 214 6.57 -16.09 -8.20
CA LEU A 214 6.55 -16.60 -9.56
C LEU A 214 7.62 -15.91 -10.43
N LEU A 215 7.75 -14.58 -10.33
CA LEU A 215 8.82 -13.83 -11.00
C LEU A 215 10.20 -14.31 -10.58
N ASN A 216 10.42 -14.56 -9.30
CA ASN A 216 11.68 -15.05 -8.79
C ASN A 216 11.98 -16.47 -9.31
N GLU A 217 10.98 -17.35 -9.40
CA GLU A 217 11.13 -18.67 -10.03
C GLU A 217 11.54 -18.54 -11.51
N MET A 218 11.01 -17.56 -12.23
CA MET A 218 11.38 -17.30 -13.63
C MET A 218 12.83 -16.82 -13.76
N ILE A 219 13.29 -15.91 -12.91
CA ILE A 219 14.67 -15.41 -12.87
C ILE A 219 15.65 -16.57 -12.62
N HIS A 220 15.32 -17.49 -11.72
CA HIS A 220 16.20 -18.60 -11.37
C HIS A 220 16.19 -19.73 -12.40
N ARG A 221 15.06 -19.97 -13.06
CA ARG A 221 14.84 -21.14 -13.93
C ARG A 221 14.69 -20.79 -15.42
N GLY A 222 14.60 -19.52 -15.74
CA GLY A 222 14.59 -19.01 -17.13
C GLY A 222 13.24 -19.09 -17.85
N ASN A 223 12.26 -19.88 -17.38
CA ASN A 223 10.98 -20.04 -18.08
C ASN A 223 9.85 -20.63 -17.21
N LEU A 224 8.64 -20.68 -17.77
CA LEU A 224 7.42 -21.28 -17.19
C LEU A 224 7.10 -22.68 -17.76
N ASN A 225 8.03 -23.34 -18.43
CA ASN A 225 7.77 -24.60 -19.18
C ASN A 225 7.31 -25.77 -18.31
N ARG A 226 7.46 -25.68 -17.00
CA ARG A 226 6.96 -26.70 -16.07
C ARG A 226 5.47 -26.60 -15.76
N TYR A 227 4.83 -25.51 -16.15
CA TYR A 227 3.41 -25.29 -15.93
C TYR A 227 2.61 -25.46 -17.22
N ASP A 228 1.53 -26.21 -17.15
CA ASP A 228 0.58 -26.33 -18.26
C ASP A 228 -0.36 -25.12 -18.29
N CYS A 229 -0.70 -24.58 -17.09
CA CYS A 229 -1.59 -23.43 -16.96
C CYS A 229 -1.08 -22.45 -15.93
N LEU A 230 -1.05 -21.17 -16.33
CA LEU A 230 -0.79 -20.02 -15.45
C LEU A 230 -2.10 -19.27 -15.24
N ILE A 231 -2.48 -19.06 -13.99
CA ILE A 231 -3.61 -18.24 -13.60
C ILE A 231 -3.09 -16.99 -12.90
N ILE A 232 -3.37 -15.81 -13.45
CA ILE A 232 -3.08 -14.52 -12.81
C ILE A 232 -4.39 -14.03 -12.21
N ASP A 233 -4.52 -14.18 -10.90
CA ASP A 233 -5.72 -13.77 -10.18
C ASP A 233 -5.59 -12.34 -9.66
N GLU A 234 -6.72 -11.66 -9.46
CA GLU A 234 -6.82 -10.27 -9.04
C GLU A 234 -6.00 -9.32 -9.93
N ALA A 235 -5.93 -9.60 -11.24
CA ALA A 235 -5.14 -8.85 -12.21
C ALA A 235 -5.43 -7.33 -12.20
N HIS A 236 -6.60 -6.93 -11.75
CA HIS A 236 -7.02 -5.52 -11.62
C HIS A 236 -6.31 -4.76 -10.48
N GLU A 237 -5.64 -5.45 -9.53
CA GLU A 237 -4.85 -4.76 -8.51
C GLU A 237 -3.62 -4.06 -9.11
N ARG A 238 -3.18 -4.45 -10.32
CA ARG A 238 -2.14 -3.78 -11.08
C ARG A 238 -0.90 -3.45 -10.25
N THR A 239 -0.45 -4.43 -9.44
CA THR A 239 0.87 -4.32 -8.77
C THR A 239 1.99 -4.37 -9.80
N ILE A 240 3.17 -3.83 -9.47
CA ILE A 240 4.35 -3.90 -10.36
C ILE A 240 4.63 -5.33 -10.81
N ASN A 241 4.56 -6.30 -9.90
CA ASN A 241 4.83 -7.70 -10.24
C ASN A 241 3.80 -8.28 -11.21
N ILE A 242 2.51 -7.93 -11.05
CA ILE A 242 1.45 -8.32 -11.99
C ILE A 242 1.74 -7.71 -13.36
N ASP A 243 2.06 -6.42 -13.43
CA ASP A 243 2.33 -5.75 -14.72
C ASP A 243 3.55 -6.34 -15.44
N ILE A 244 4.61 -6.70 -14.71
CA ILE A 244 5.75 -7.43 -15.28
C ILE A 244 5.32 -8.80 -15.80
N LEU A 245 4.55 -9.57 -15.01
CA LEU A 245 4.05 -10.89 -15.43
C LEU A 245 3.19 -10.79 -16.68
N LEU A 246 2.30 -9.80 -16.77
CA LEU A 246 1.47 -9.56 -17.96
C LEU A 246 2.33 -9.24 -19.19
N GLY A 247 3.36 -8.40 -19.05
CA GLY A 247 4.31 -8.12 -20.12
C GLY A 247 5.05 -9.37 -20.60
N ILE A 248 5.51 -10.19 -19.66
CA ILE A 248 6.17 -11.47 -19.97
C ILE A 248 5.18 -12.44 -20.66
N CYS A 249 3.96 -12.56 -20.15
CA CYS A 249 2.92 -13.38 -20.77
C CYS A 249 2.67 -12.99 -22.22
N LYS A 250 2.67 -11.69 -22.54
CA LYS A 250 2.52 -11.18 -23.90
C LYS A 250 3.64 -11.63 -24.84
N GLN A 251 4.87 -11.76 -24.34
CA GLN A 251 6.00 -12.24 -25.13
C GLN A 251 5.95 -13.76 -25.31
N ILE A 252 5.83 -14.52 -24.21
CA ILE A 252 5.99 -15.99 -24.24
C ILE A 252 4.80 -16.73 -24.85
N ILE A 253 3.61 -16.13 -24.92
CA ILE A 253 2.39 -16.79 -25.43
C ILE A 253 2.55 -17.26 -26.88
N ASN A 254 3.35 -16.56 -27.66
CA ASN A 254 3.63 -16.90 -29.05
C ASN A 254 4.71 -17.98 -29.18
N GLU A 255 5.67 -18.01 -28.24
CA GLU A 255 6.81 -18.92 -28.24
C GLU A 255 6.48 -20.27 -27.62
N ASN A 256 5.67 -20.29 -26.57
CA ASN A 256 5.28 -21.51 -25.85
C ASN A 256 3.91 -22.05 -26.33
N SER A 257 3.93 -23.11 -27.09
CA SER A 257 2.71 -23.73 -27.64
C SER A 257 1.85 -24.43 -26.57
N LYS A 258 2.44 -24.86 -25.45
CA LYS A 258 1.76 -25.67 -24.42
C LYS A 258 1.12 -24.84 -23.32
N LEU A 259 1.72 -23.70 -22.94
CA LEU A 259 1.22 -22.88 -21.84
C LEU A 259 -0.15 -22.27 -22.14
N ARG A 260 -1.05 -22.36 -21.19
CA ARG A 260 -2.34 -21.69 -21.18
C ARG A 260 -2.34 -20.62 -20.11
N ILE A 261 -2.91 -19.46 -20.39
CA ILE A 261 -2.92 -18.31 -19.48
C ILE A 261 -4.36 -17.91 -19.21
N LEU A 262 -4.73 -17.88 -17.94
CA LEU A 262 -6.03 -17.39 -17.50
C LEU A 262 -5.84 -16.15 -16.66
N LEU A 263 -6.43 -15.03 -17.10
CA LEU A 263 -6.47 -13.79 -16.32
C LEU A 263 -7.80 -13.72 -15.60
N MET A 264 -7.79 -13.44 -14.30
CA MET A 264 -9.00 -13.26 -13.51
C MET A 264 -9.04 -11.87 -12.89
N SER A 265 -10.20 -11.22 -12.99
CA SER A 265 -10.42 -9.84 -12.52
C SER A 265 -11.79 -9.70 -11.86
N ALA A 266 -11.91 -8.78 -10.88
CA ALA A 266 -13.17 -8.45 -10.23
C ALA A 266 -13.81 -7.15 -10.73
N THR A 267 -13.10 -6.31 -11.49
CA THR A 267 -13.58 -4.97 -11.89
C THR A 267 -13.88 -4.84 -13.37
N MET A 268 -14.65 -3.78 -13.72
CA MET A 268 -15.12 -3.51 -15.07
C MET A 268 -14.05 -2.93 -16.02
N SER A 269 -12.88 -2.51 -15.55
CA SER A 269 -11.81 -1.98 -16.43
C SER A 269 -11.05 -3.09 -17.18
N THR A 270 -11.79 -4.04 -17.74
CA THR A 270 -11.25 -5.21 -18.46
C THR A 270 -10.81 -4.90 -19.88
N GLN A 271 -11.32 -3.80 -20.47
CA GLN A 271 -11.03 -3.44 -21.86
C GLN A 271 -9.53 -3.29 -22.15
N LYS A 272 -8.77 -2.67 -21.24
CA LYS A 272 -7.31 -2.55 -21.37
C LYS A 272 -6.61 -3.90 -21.51
N PHE A 273 -7.07 -4.92 -20.78
CA PHE A 273 -6.51 -6.28 -20.84
C PHE A 273 -6.89 -6.96 -22.16
N VAL A 274 -8.16 -6.81 -22.59
CA VAL A 274 -8.64 -7.35 -23.86
C VAL A 274 -7.85 -6.75 -25.03
N ASP A 275 -7.68 -5.43 -25.05
CA ASP A 275 -6.93 -4.72 -26.11
C ASP A 275 -5.45 -5.12 -26.07
N PHE A 276 -4.85 -5.20 -24.89
CA PHE A 276 -3.45 -5.57 -24.76
C PHE A 276 -3.17 -7.00 -25.26
N PHE A 277 -4.00 -7.98 -24.91
CA PHE A 277 -3.78 -9.38 -25.25
C PHE A 277 -4.48 -9.80 -26.55
N ASN A 278 -5.47 -9.05 -27.02
CA ASN A 278 -6.40 -9.48 -28.06
C ASN A 278 -7.02 -10.85 -27.76
N CYS A 279 -7.56 -10.99 -26.54
CA CYS A 279 -8.03 -12.26 -26.01
C CYS A 279 -9.56 -12.28 -25.80
N PRO A 280 -10.19 -13.46 -25.81
CA PRO A 280 -11.61 -13.60 -25.47
C PRO A 280 -11.86 -13.21 -24.03
N PHE A 281 -13.06 -12.69 -23.80
CA PHE A 281 -13.56 -12.25 -22.52
C PHE A 281 -14.78 -13.05 -22.09
N VAL A 282 -14.77 -13.57 -20.87
CA VAL A 282 -15.88 -14.29 -20.25
C VAL A 282 -16.31 -13.60 -18.98
N ASN A 283 -17.58 -13.16 -18.95
CA ASN A 283 -18.15 -12.56 -17.73
C ASN A 283 -18.96 -13.60 -16.96
N ILE A 284 -18.68 -13.73 -15.67
CA ILE A 284 -19.40 -14.60 -14.72
C ILE A 284 -20.23 -13.70 -13.82
N LYS A 285 -21.52 -13.66 -14.08
CA LYS A 285 -22.48 -12.91 -13.27
C LYS A 285 -22.83 -13.72 -12.02
N HIS A 286 -22.76 -13.11 -10.86
CA HIS A 286 -23.18 -13.72 -9.60
C HIS A 286 -24.39 -12.98 -9.04
N LYS A 287 -25.30 -13.71 -8.42
CA LYS A 287 -26.46 -13.09 -7.75
C LYS A 287 -25.94 -12.24 -6.58
N VAL A 288 -26.05 -10.94 -6.74
CA VAL A 288 -25.73 -9.99 -5.69
C VAL A 288 -27.03 -9.65 -4.96
N PHE A 289 -27.01 -9.71 -3.63
CA PHE A 289 -28.13 -9.22 -2.85
C PHE A 289 -28.24 -7.71 -2.92
N PRO A 290 -29.45 -7.14 -2.76
CA PRO A 290 -29.63 -5.67 -2.77
C PRO A 290 -28.70 -4.97 -1.77
N LEU A 291 -28.08 -3.89 -2.23
CA LEU A 291 -27.18 -3.05 -1.45
C LEU A 291 -27.74 -1.63 -1.39
N GLU A 292 -27.96 -1.14 -0.18
CA GLU A 292 -28.33 0.25 0.06
C GLU A 292 -27.09 1.07 0.36
N ASN A 293 -26.88 2.15 -0.39
CA ASN A 293 -25.71 3.03 -0.23
C ASN A 293 -26.13 4.38 0.32
N TYR A 294 -25.66 4.71 1.50
CA TYR A 294 -25.92 5.98 2.19
C TYR A 294 -24.69 6.90 2.09
N PHE A 295 -24.92 8.18 1.79
CA PHE A 295 -23.89 9.20 1.66
C PHE A 295 -24.07 10.29 2.71
N LEU A 296 -22.99 10.93 3.14
CA LEU A 296 -23.09 12.13 3.96
C LEU A 296 -23.77 13.26 3.19
N LYS A 297 -24.66 14.02 3.86
CA LYS A 297 -25.27 15.22 3.28
C LYS A 297 -24.23 16.32 3.05
N GLN A 298 -23.37 16.54 4.03
CA GLN A 298 -22.28 17.50 3.99
C GLN A 298 -21.01 16.83 4.50
N TYR A 299 -19.87 17.24 4.00
CA TYR A 299 -18.58 16.66 4.33
C TYR A 299 -17.58 17.70 4.80
N ASN A 300 -16.91 17.41 5.92
CA ASN A 300 -15.71 18.12 6.34
C ASN A 300 -14.53 17.16 6.25
N SER A 301 -13.59 17.46 5.35
CA SER A 301 -12.45 16.60 5.05
C SER A 301 -11.53 16.32 6.24
N GLU A 302 -11.56 17.15 7.26
CA GLU A 302 -10.70 17.03 8.44
C GLU A 302 -11.26 16.05 9.48
N ASN A 303 -12.57 15.88 9.55
CA ASN A 303 -13.26 15.09 10.58
C ASN A 303 -13.66 13.66 10.14
N TRP A 304 -13.17 13.17 9.01
CA TRP A 304 -13.57 11.87 8.46
C TRP A 304 -13.39 10.70 9.44
N PHE A 305 -12.38 10.75 10.29
CA PHE A 305 -12.07 9.68 11.25
C PHE A 305 -13.11 9.64 12.38
N ASP A 306 -13.44 10.79 12.94
CA ASP A 306 -14.44 10.90 13.99
C ASP A 306 -15.82 10.54 13.47
N GLU A 307 -16.18 11.00 12.26
CA GLU A 307 -17.44 10.64 11.60
C GLU A 307 -17.54 9.12 11.34
N THR A 308 -16.43 8.48 10.95
CA THR A 308 -16.38 7.03 10.81
C THR A 308 -16.69 6.33 12.13
N SER A 309 -16.05 6.75 13.22
CA SER A 309 -16.25 6.15 14.55
C SER A 309 -17.68 6.37 15.08
N LYS A 310 -18.21 7.56 14.92
CA LYS A 310 -19.60 7.89 15.29
C LYS A 310 -20.62 7.06 14.51
N THR A 311 -20.41 6.89 13.20
CA THR A 311 -21.29 6.07 12.36
C THR A 311 -21.31 4.61 12.82
N VAL A 312 -20.17 4.04 13.21
CA VAL A 312 -20.11 2.67 13.75
C VAL A 312 -20.93 2.56 15.04
N ILE A 313 -20.80 3.52 15.95
CA ILE A 313 -21.58 3.56 17.21
C ILE A 313 -23.07 3.66 16.90
N GLN A 314 -23.46 4.52 15.97
CA GLN A 314 -24.85 4.69 15.56
C GLN A 314 -25.43 3.39 14.98
N ILE A 315 -24.74 2.76 14.03
CA ILE A 315 -25.17 1.47 13.44
C ILE A 315 -25.35 0.41 14.53
N HIS A 316 -24.40 0.35 15.48
CA HIS A 316 -24.52 -0.63 16.57
C HIS A 316 -25.78 -0.44 17.40
N ASN A 317 -26.15 0.81 17.68
CA ASN A 317 -27.27 1.16 18.55
C ASN A 317 -28.63 1.15 17.83
N THR A 318 -28.68 1.46 16.53
CA THR A 318 -29.95 1.68 15.81
C THR A 318 -30.31 0.60 14.80
N GLU A 319 -29.32 -0.07 14.21
CA GLU A 319 -29.55 -1.03 13.15
C GLU A 319 -29.74 -2.49 13.69
N PRO A 320 -30.54 -3.31 13.00
CA PRO A 320 -30.73 -4.71 13.35
C PRO A 320 -29.42 -5.50 13.49
N LYS A 321 -29.47 -6.68 14.09
CA LYS A 321 -28.30 -7.55 14.26
C LYS A 321 -27.66 -7.89 12.91
N GLY A 322 -26.34 -7.70 12.81
CA GLY A 322 -25.51 -7.96 11.64
C GLY A 322 -24.10 -7.46 11.90
N ASP A 323 -23.09 -8.08 11.31
CA ASP A 323 -21.70 -7.71 11.52
C ASP A 323 -21.33 -6.45 10.72
N ILE A 324 -20.43 -5.64 11.28
CA ILE A 324 -20.01 -4.34 10.73
C ILE A 324 -18.56 -4.47 10.26
N LEU A 325 -18.28 -4.08 9.01
CA LEU A 325 -16.91 -3.94 8.47
C LEU A 325 -16.60 -2.47 8.25
N VAL A 326 -15.50 -2.00 8.83
CA VAL A 326 -15.08 -0.59 8.79
C VAL A 326 -13.78 -0.48 8.01
N PHE A 327 -13.74 0.34 6.97
CA PHE A 327 -12.53 0.60 6.20
C PHE A 327 -11.84 1.87 6.68
N LEU A 328 -10.61 1.71 7.19
CA LEU A 328 -9.72 2.75 7.67
C LEU A 328 -8.41 2.76 6.86
N THR A 329 -7.60 3.80 7.01
CA THR A 329 -6.43 4.04 6.17
C THR A 329 -5.20 3.27 6.60
N GLY A 330 -5.02 2.98 7.90
CA GLY A 330 -3.82 2.34 8.42
C GLY A 330 -3.94 1.79 9.82
N GLN A 331 -2.83 1.27 10.31
CA GLN A 331 -2.75 0.62 11.62
C GLN A 331 -2.99 1.58 12.79
N GLU A 332 -2.54 2.83 12.69
CA GLU A 332 -2.71 3.85 13.74
C GLU A 332 -4.18 4.17 13.90
N GLU A 333 -4.85 4.53 12.81
CA GLU A 333 -6.28 4.84 12.82
C GLU A 333 -7.14 3.64 13.26
N ILE A 334 -6.74 2.40 12.94
CA ILE A 334 -7.42 1.20 13.43
C ILE A 334 -7.29 1.06 14.95
N LYS A 335 -6.12 1.33 15.52
CA LYS A 335 -5.91 1.26 16.96
C LYS A 335 -6.67 2.38 17.70
N ASP A 336 -6.67 3.59 17.14
CA ASP A 336 -7.38 4.72 17.72
C ASP A 336 -8.90 4.47 17.70
N ALA A 337 -9.44 4.00 16.56
CA ALA A 337 -10.85 3.61 16.45
C ALA A 337 -11.19 2.46 17.42
N TYR A 338 -10.31 1.47 17.56
CA TYR A 338 -10.50 0.38 18.53
C TYR A 338 -10.65 0.91 19.96
N GLN A 339 -9.83 1.88 20.36
CA GLN A 339 -9.93 2.49 21.71
C GLN A 339 -11.23 3.26 21.89
N ILE A 340 -11.58 4.12 20.92
CA ILE A 340 -12.82 4.89 20.96
C ILE A 340 -14.03 3.96 21.07
N LEU A 341 -14.09 2.93 20.23
CA LEU A 341 -15.22 2.00 20.23
C LEU A 341 -15.27 1.14 21.50
N THR A 342 -14.11 0.72 22.03
CA THR A 342 -14.06 -0.07 23.28
C THR A 342 -14.53 0.72 24.48
N THR A 343 -14.30 2.04 24.50
CA THR A 343 -14.78 2.92 25.59
C THR A 343 -16.24 3.32 25.42
N SER A 344 -16.76 3.36 24.18
CA SER A 344 -18.08 3.85 23.85
C SER A 344 -19.15 2.77 23.73
N LEU A 345 -18.78 1.50 23.52
CA LEU A 345 -19.72 0.39 23.29
C LEU A 345 -19.70 -0.63 24.43
N ASN A 346 -20.85 -1.28 24.66
CA ASN A 346 -20.93 -2.40 25.57
C ASN A 346 -20.33 -3.68 24.94
N LEU A 347 -19.19 -4.14 25.45
CA LEU A 347 -18.48 -5.34 24.97
C LEU A 347 -19.22 -6.66 25.27
N GLU A 348 -20.32 -6.63 26.03
CA GLU A 348 -21.19 -7.81 26.20
C GLU A 348 -22.03 -8.06 24.92
N THR A 349 -22.38 -7.01 24.18
CA THR A 349 -23.21 -7.07 22.98
C THR A 349 -22.42 -7.18 21.69
N CYS A 350 -21.17 -6.72 21.68
CA CYS A 350 -20.29 -6.73 20.49
C CYS A 350 -18.89 -7.23 20.79
N LYS A 351 -18.21 -7.64 19.72
CA LYS A 351 -16.78 -8.00 19.70
C LYS A 351 -16.07 -7.14 18.66
N ILE A 352 -15.13 -6.31 19.10
CA ILE A 352 -14.34 -5.45 18.23
C ILE A 352 -13.07 -6.19 17.84
N LEU A 353 -12.82 -6.32 16.55
CA LEU A 353 -11.70 -7.03 15.96
C LEU A 353 -10.94 -6.11 15.01
N MET A 354 -9.64 -6.31 14.91
CA MET A 354 -8.78 -5.56 14.01
C MET A 354 -8.21 -6.47 12.93
N ILE A 355 -8.02 -5.96 11.70
CA ILE A 355 -7.33 -6.70 10.64
C ILE A 355 -6.53 -5.76 9.74
N TYR A 356 -5.22 -5.94 9.71
CA TYR A 356 -4.28 -5.24 8.82
C TYR A 356 -3.07 -6.13 8.54
N SER A 357 -2.32 -5.83 7.47
CA SER A 357 -1.25 -6.70 6.95
C SER A 357 -0.14 -7.01 7.96
N ALA A 358 0.14 -6.08 8.89
CA ALA A 358 1.17 -6.26 9.90
C ALA A 358 0.76 -7.19 11.07
N MET A 359 -0.48 -7.66 11.17
CA MET A 359 -0.93 -8.59 12.21
C MET A 359 -0.41 -10.01 12.02
N SER A 360 -0.33 -10.79 13.13
CA SER A 360 -0.01 -12.21 13.02
C SER A 360 -1.11 -12.97 12.28
N ILE A 361 -0.75 -14.09 11.65
CA ILE A 361 -1.75 -14.94 10.95
C ILE A 361 -2.83 -15.40 11.93
N ASN A 362 -2.43 -15.79 13.15
CA ASN A 362 -3.38 -16.26 14.18
C ASN A 362 -4.36 -15.16 14.61
N ASP A 363 -3.87 -13.91 14.80
CA ASP A 363 -4.73 -12.78 15.17
C ASP A 363 -5.68 -12.40 14.02
N GLN A 364 -5.22 -12.59 12.79
CA GLN A 364 -6.08 -12.38 11.61
C GLN A 364 -7.09 -13.51 11.44
N GLU A 365 -6.75 -14.76 11.81
CA GLU A 365 -7.67 -15.91 11.78
C GLU A 365 -8.83 -15.71 12.77
N GLU A 366 -8.66 -14.96 13.84
CA GLU A 366 -9.74 -14.67 14.82
C GLU A 366 -10.96 -13.96 14.19
N VAL A 367 -10.73 -13.13 13.18
CA VAL A 367 -11.80 -12.40 12.48
C VAL A 367 -12.76 -13.34 11.74
N PHE A 368 -12.29 -14.54 11.35
CA PHE A 368 -13.10 -15.55 10.65
C PHE A 368 -13.91 -16.45 11.59
N LEU A 369 -13.64 -16.43 12.89
CA LEU A 369 -14.37 -17.25 13.85
C LEU A 369 -15.79 -16.69 14.02
N ASN A 370 -16.77 -17.61 14.05
CA ASN A 370 -18.15 -17.23 14.33
C ASN A 370 -18.30 -16.87 15.81
N THR A 371 -19.08 -15.83 16.10
CA THR A 371 -19.41 -15.38 17.44
C THR A 371 -20.91 -15.14 17.56
N GLU A 372 -21.46 -15.29 18.75
CA GLU A 372 -22.86 -14.93 19.04
C GLU A 372 -23.05 -13.42 19.13
N LYS A 373 -21.98 -12.69 19.48
CA LYS A 373 -21.94 -11.24 19.57
C LYS A 373 -21.78 -10.63 18.17
N ARG A 374 -22.29 -9.39 17.99
CA ARG A 374 -22.06 -8.63 16.76
C ARG A 374 -20.55 -8.38 16.59
N LYS A 375 -19.98 -8.78 15.47
CA LYS A 375 -18.59 -8.41 15.14
C LYS A 375 -18.52 -6.99 14.56
N ILE A 376 -17.55 -6.22 15.04
CA ILE A 376 -17.15 -4.93 14.47
C ILE A 376 -15.71 -5.10 14.03
N VAL A 377 -15.46 -5.20 12.72
CA VAL A 377 -14.15 -5.47 12.15
C VAL A 377 -13.55 -4.18 11.60
N LEU A 378 -12.48 -3.69 12.22
CA LEU A 378 -11.73 -2.53 11.78
C LEU A 378 -10.62 -2.99 10.83
N SER A 379 -10.65 -2.54 9.58
CA SER A 379 -9.82 -3.07 8.51
C SER A 379 -9.16 -1.99 7.68
N THR A 380 -7.98 -2.29 7.16
CA THR A 380 -7.41 -1.59 6.00
C THR A 380 -8.02 -2.15 4.71
N ASN A 381 -7.49 -1.75 3.55
CA ASN A 381 -7.85 -2.32 2.24
C ASN A 381 -7.57 -3.84 2.10
N ILE A 382 -7.05 -4.51 3.12
CA ILE A 382 -6.85 -5.97 3.12
C ILE A 382 -8.19 -6.72 2.97
N CYS A 383 -9.28 -6.20 3.52
CA CYS A 383 -10.63 -6.77 3.39
C CYS A 383 -11.38 -6.27 2.15
N GLU A 384 -10.76 -5.43 1.32
CA GLU A 384 -11.38 -4.90 0.10
C GLU A 384 -11.49 -5.96 -1.01
N THR A 385 -10.45 -6.79 -1.19
CA THR A 385 -10.39 -7.80 -2.28
C THR A 385 -10.13 -9.22 -1.76
N SER A 386 -9.02 -9.44 -1.08
CA SER A 386 -8.39 -10.75 -0.89
C SER A 386 -8.93 -11.58 0.27
N VAL A 387 -9.68 -10.97 1.20
CA VAL A 387 -10.17 -11.61 2.42
C VAL A 387 -11.68 -11.60 2.45
N THR A 388 -12.30 -12.77 2.68
CA THR A 388 -13.76 -12.89 2.81
C THR A 388 -14.12 -13.10 4.27
N ILE A 389 -14.84 -12.15 4.86
CA ILE A 389 -15.47 -12.25 6.17
C ILE A 389 -16.94 -12.57 5.92
N GLU A 390 -17.44 -13.62 6.56
CA GLU A 390 -18.84 -14.03 6.45
C GLU A 390 -19.75 -13.15 7.33
N ASN A 391 -21.03 -13.05 6.99
CA ASN A 391 -22.09 -12.37 7.75
C ASN A 391 -21.94 -10.83 7.89
N ILE A 392 -21.13 -10.19 7.06
CA ILE A 392 -21.09 -8.73 7.01
C ILE A 392 -22.39 -8.20 6.40
N VAL A 393 -23.14 -7.43 7.19
CA VAL A 393 -24.38 -6.75 6.78
C VAL A 393 -24.14 -5.26 6.57
N TYR A 394 -23.25 -4.67 7.36
CA TYR A 394 -22.99 -3.24 7.37
C TYR A 394 -21.55 -2.95 6.99
N VAL A 395 -21.36 -2.01 6.08
CA VAL A 395 -20.03 -1.50 5.69
C VAL A 395 -19.97 -0.01 6.03
N VAL A 396 -18.93 0.41 6.73
CA VAL A 396 -18.60 1.83 6.92
C VAL A 396 -17.33 2.13 6.11
N ASP A 397 -17.46 2.98 5.11
CA ASP A 397 -16.39 3.31 4.18
C ASP A 397 -15.90 4.74 4.39
N SER A 398 -14.70 4.90 4.97
CA SER A 398 -14.08 6.22 5.19
C SER A 398 -13.78 6.99 3.89
N GLY A 399 -13.85 6.34 2.72
CA GLY A 399 -13.49 6.95 1.44
C GLY A 399 -12.00 7.22 1.25
N ARG A 400 -11.16 6.72 2.14
CA ARG A 400 -9.73 7.02 2.16
C ARG A 400 -8.87 5.77 2.04
N VAL A 401 -7.65 5.97 1.50
CA VAL A 401 -6.61 4.93 1.42
C VAL A 401 -5.24 5.57 1.55
N LYS A 402 -4.31 4.94 2.27
CA LYS A 402 -2.89 5.29 2.26
C LYS A 402 -2.22 4.60 1.08
N GLN A 403 -1.56 5.38 0.24
CA GLN A 403 -0.82 4.89 -0.93
C GLN A 403 0.58 5.46 -0.96
N MET A 404 1.57 4.60 -1.23
CA MET A 404 2.94 5.06 -1.50
C MET A 404 2.99 5.68 -2.90
N ARG A 405 3.65 6.82 -3.00
CA ARG A 405 3.90 7.51 -4.26
C ARG A 405 5.36 7.92 -4.34
N HIS A 406 6.01 7.55 -5.42
CA HIS A 406 7.38 7.98 -5.70
C HIS A 406 7.37 9.34 -6.38
N SER A 407 8.09 10.28 -5.83
CA SER A 407 8.36 11.56 -6.45
C SER A 407 9.74 11.53 -7.11
N CYS A 408 9.80 11.46 -8.43
CA CYS A 408 11.06 11.52 -9.17
C CYS A 408 11.81 12.84 -8.92
N PHE A 409 11.06 13.94 -8.79
CA PHE A 409 11.62 15.26 -8.53
C PHE A 409 12.39 15.30 -7.20
N LEU A 410 11.81 14.71 -6.14
CA LEU A 410 12.42 14.67 -4.82
C LEU A 410 13.30 13.42 -4.61
N GLY A 411 13.15 12.38 -5.45
CA GLY A 411 13.80 11.07 -5.27
C GLY A 411 13.31 10.34 -4.02
N LEU A 412 12.04 10.53 -3.62
CA LEU A 412 11.49 10.01 -2.39
C LEU A 412 10.20 9.21 -2.62
N ASP A 413 9.98 8.25 -1.72
CA ASP A 413 8.69 7.62 -1.55
C ASP A 413 7.86 8.37 -0.50
N ILE A 414 6.70 8.89 -0.89
CA ILE A 414 5.78 9.65 -0.05
C ILE A 414 4.57 8.79 0.22
N LEU A 415 4.21 8.60 1.50
CA LEU A 415 2.97 7.94 1.89
C LEU A 415 1.87 9.01 2.00
N GLU A 416 0.94 9.01 1.05
CA GLU A 416 -0.16 9.96 1.00
C GLU A 416 -1.49 9.30 1.34
N THR A 417 -2.35 10.03 2.06
CA THR A 417 -3.75 9.63 2.26
C THR A 417 -4.58 10.25 1.13
N LEU A 418 -5.13 9.40 0.28
CA LEU A 418 -5.88 9.80 -0.91
C LEU A 418 -7.34 9.33 -0.80
N MET A 419 -8.22 9.97 -1.58
CA MET A 419 -9.56 9.45 -1.82
C MET A 419 -9.46 8.15 -2.62
N ILE A 420 -10.33 7.19 -2.31
CA ILE A 420 -10.45 5.94 -3.06
C ILE A 420 -11.01 6.18 -4.47
N SER A 421 -10.97 5.16 -5.31
CA SER A 421 -11.64 5.16 -6.62
C SER A 421 -13.08 4.64 -6.50
N LYS A 422 -13.91 4.92 -7.53
CA LYS A 422 -15.28 4.37 -7.64
C LYS A 422 -15.26 2.83 -7.62
N ALA A 423 -14.27 2.22 -8.29
CA ALA A 423 -14.09 0.76 -8.26
C ALA A 423 -13.86 0.22 -6.85
N GLN A 424 -13.01 0.88 -6.06
CA GLN A 424 -12.77 0.50 -4.66
C GLN A 424 -14.02 0.72 -3.81
N ALA A 425 -14.72 1.85 -3.97
CA ALA A 425 -15.98 2.10 -3.27
C ALA A 425 -17.03 1.01 -3.55
N LYS A 426 -17.14 0.55 -4.80
CA LYS A 426 -17.99 -0.57 -5.20
C LYS A 426 -17.54 -1.90 -4.58
N GLN A 427 -16.24 -2.18 -4.57
CA GLN A 427 -15.69 -3.39 -3.94
C GLN A 427 -15.94 -3.42 -2.43
N ARG A 428 -15.72 -2.28 -1.73
CA ARG A 428 -16.01 -2.14 -0.29
C ARG A 428 -17.48 -2.36 0.01
N SER A 429 -18.39 -1.72 -0.73
CA SER A 429 -19.85 -1.92 -0.60
C SER A 429 -20.24 -3.38 -0.84
N GLY A 430 -19.67 -4.03 -1.84
CA GLY A 430 -19.93 -5.43 -2.17
C GLY A 430 -19.56 -6.43 -1.06
N ARG A 431 -18.91 -5.98 0.02
CA ARG A 431 -18.66 -6.82 1.19
C ARG A 431 -19.93 -7.08 2.01
N ALA A 432 -20.88 -6.15 2.02
CA ALA A 432 -22.16 -6.28 2.73
C ALA A 432 -23.19 -7.17 1.99
N GLY A 433 -23.16 -7.25 0.66
CA GLY A 433 -24.17 -7.95 -0.15
C GLY A 433 -23.85 -9.41 -0.50
N ARG A 434 -23.05 -10.12 0.29
CA ARG A 434 -22.61 -11.49 -0.07
C ARG A 434 -23.52 -12.61 0.39
N THR A 435 -24.04 -12.50 1.59
CA THR A 435 -24.86 -13.55 2.23
C THR A 435 -26.32 -13.12 2.39
N GLY A 436 -26.63 -11.85 2.20
CA GLY A 436 -27.96 -11.25 2.32
C GLY A 436 -27.93 -9.79 1.92
N PRO A 437 -29.09 -9.10 1.98
CA PRO A 437 -29.16 -7.65 1.77
C PRO A 437 -28.25 -6.91 2.75
N GLY A 438 -27.61 -5.84 2.30
CA GLY A 438 -26.67 -5.09 3.10
C GLY A 438 -26.78 -3.59 2.93
N LYS A 439 -26.16 -2.85 3.87
CA LYS A 439 -26.12 -1.39 3.86
C LYS A 439 -24.67 -0.90 3.91
N THR A 440 -24.38 0.14 3.14
CA THR A 440 -23.07 0.80 3.13
C THR A 440 -23.21 2.25 3.50
N PHE A 441 -22.47 2.68 4.51
CA PHE A 441 -22.42 4.06 5.00
C PHE A 441 -21.10 4.68 4.52
N ARG A 442 -21.19 5.59 3.56
CA ARG A 442 -20.06 6.27 2.93
C ARG A 442 -19.79 7.58 3.62
N ILE A 443 -18.60 7.71 4.21
CA ILE A 443 -18.20 8.92 4.94
C ILE A 443 -17.66 9.97 3.94
N TYR A 444 -18.43 10.21 2.92
CA TYR A 444 -18.24 11.23 1.88
C TYR A 444 -19.58 11.48 1.16
N THR A 445 -19.66 12.62 0.47
CA THR A 445 -20.89 13.04 -0.23
C THR A 445 -21.04 12.32 -1.57
N LYS A 446 -22.26 12.33 -2.12
CA LYS A 446 -22.52 11.83 -3.47
C LYS A 446 -21.76 12.63 -4.52
N GLN A 447 -21.61 13.93 -4.33
CA GLN A 447 -20.86 14.78 -5.24
C GLN A 447 -19.38 14.40 -5.28
N GLU A 448 -18.75 14.14 -4.14
CA GLU A 448 -17.37 13.66 -4.08
C GLU A 448 -17.23 12.29 -4.73
N PHE A 449 -18.18 11.37 -4.52
CA PHE A 449 -18.18 10.08 -5.20
C PHE A 449 -18.20 10.21 -6.73
N LEU A 450 -19.03 11.11 -7.28
CA LEU A 450 -19.09 11.35 -8.71
C LEU A 450 -17.76 11.90 -9.27
N GLN A 451 -17.03 12.68 -8.47
CA GLN A 451 -15.73 13.26 -8.83
C GLN A 451 -14.55 12.27 -8.64
N MET A 452 -14.75 11.15 -7.95
CA MET A 452 -13.71 10.14 -7.79
C MET A 452 -13.28 9.58 -9.15
N LYS A 453 -11.99 9.21 -9.25
CA LYS A 453 -11.46 8.48 -10.41
C LYS A 453 -12.15 7.12 -10.51
N ASP A 454 -12.34 6.60 -11.71
CA ASP A 454 -12.96 5.29 -11.90
C ASP A 454 -12.10 4.15 -11.33
N SER A 455 -10.76 4.23 -11.48
CA SER A 455 -9.78 3.31 -10.88
C SER A 455 -8.57 4.06 -10.36
N LEU A 456 -7.83 3.46 -9.41
CA LEU A 456 -6.53 3.98 -9.00
C LEU A 456 -5.52 3.84 -10.14
N LEU A 457 -4.48 4.68 -10.09
CA LEU A 457 -3.35 4.52 -11.00
C LEU A 457 -2.62 3.21 -10.67
N PRO A 458 -2.19 2.45 -11.70
CA PRO A 458 -1.35 1.29 -11.52
C PRO A 458 -0.08 1.61 -10.71
N GLU A 459 0.37 0.67 -9.91
CA GLU A 459 1.53 0.85 -9.02
C GLU A 459 2.79 1.25 -9.81
N ILE A 460 2.93 0.74 -11.03
CA ILE A 460 4.07 1.04 -11.92
C ILE A 460 4.19 2.53 -12.31
N LEU A 461 3.09 3.28 -12.26
CA LEU A 461 3.06 4.72 -12.52
C LEU A 461 3.34 5.56 -11.27
N THR A 462 3.33 4.94 -10.08
CA THR A 462 3.34 5.67 -8.81
C THR A 462 4.50 5.31 -7.89
N THR A 463 5.30 4.28 -8.22
CA THR A 463 6.39 3.81 -7.36
C THR A 463 7.75 3.85 -8.06
N ASN A 464 8.82 3.64 -7.28
CA ASN A 464 10.18 3.50 -7.82
C ASN A 464 10.29 2.22 -8.66
N VAL A 465 10.69 2.37 -9.92
CA VAL A 465 10.74 1.27 -10.89
C VAL A 465 12.12 0.58 -10.99
N CYS A 466 13.07 0.94 -10.15
CA CYS A 466 14.45 0.39 -10.20
C CYS A 466 14.46 -1.15 -10.12
N LYS A 467 13.72 -1.72 -9.17
CA LYS A 467 13.57 -3.18 -9.06
C LYS A 467 12.86 -3.79 -10.27
N CYS A 468 11.85 -3.11 -10.80
CA CYS A 468 11.11 -3.52 -11.99
C CYS A 468 12.06 -3.67 -13.18
N ILE A 469 12.84 -2.63 -13.48
CA ILE A 469 13.80 -2.61 -14.60
C ILE A 469 14.86 -3.68 -14.43
N LEU A 470 15.43 -3.81 -13.23
CA LEU A 470 16.43 -4.84 -12.95
C LEU A 470 15.85 -6.25 -13.14
N THR A 471 14.61 -6.48 -12.72
CA THR A 471 13.92 -7.77 -12.92
C THR A 471 13.71 -8.05 -14.41
N ILE A 472 13.20 -7.09 -15.19
CA ILE A 472 12.99 -7.26 -16.64
C ILE A 472 14.31 -7.58 -17.35
N LYS A 473 15.36 -6.83 -17.05
CA LYS A 473 16.70 -7.09 -17.63
C LYS A 473 17.26 -8.45 -17.24
N SER A 474 17.01 -8.91 -16.00
CA SER A 474 17.48 -10.23 -15.54
C SER A 474 16.79 -11.40 -16.23
N LEU A 475 15.63 -11.17 -16.84
CA LEU A 475 14.91 -12.14 -17.67
C LEU A 475 15.38 -12.14 -19.13
N GLY A 476 16.47 -11.42 -19.46
CA GLY A 476 17.06 -11.36 -20.80
C GLY A 476 16.49 -10.25 -21.69
N ILE A 477 15.64 -9.39 -21.15
CA ILE A 477 15.02 -8.28 -21.90
C ILE A 477 15.85 -7.01 -21.68
N ASN A 478 16.92 -6.86 -22.44
CA ASN A 478 17.84 -5.73 -22.29
C ASN A 478 17.25 -4.42 -22.84
N ASN A 479 16.54 -4.47 -23.95
CA ASN A 479 15.90 -3.29 -24.54
C ASN A 479 14.47 -3.13 -24.00
N LEU A 480 14.26 -2.18 -23.11
CA LEU A 480 12.95 -1.88 -22.49
C LEU A 480 11.91 -1.42 -23.52
N ASN A 481 12.30 -0.81 -24.63
CA ASN A 481 11.37 -0.39 -25.69
C ASN A 481 10.66 -1.58 -26.36
N ASN A 482 11.30 -2.76 -26.34
CA ASN A 482 10.73 -3.99 -26.87
C ASN A 482 9.83 -4.72 -25.87
N PHE A 483 9.84 -4.31 -24.61
CA PHE A 483 9.01 -4.89 -23.56
C PHE A 483 7.69 -4.14 -23.44
N LYS A 484 6.63 -4.73 -23.96
CA LYS A 484 5.29 -4.12 -23.90
C LYS A 484 4.65 -4.35 -22.54
N MET A 485 4.21 -3.28 -21.93
CA MET A 485 3.40 -3.28 -20.70
C MET A 485 2.05 -2.64 -21.00
N ILE A 486 1.05 -2.92 -20.17
CA ILE A 486 -0.30 -2.30 -20.33
C ILE A 486 -0.20 -0.78 -20.16
N ASP A 487 0.50 -0.35 -19.09
CA ASP A 487 0.86 1.05 -18.88
C ASP A 487 2.39 1.12 -18.68
N MET A 488 3.06 2.03 -19.39
CA MET A 488 4.50 2.24 -19.27
C MET A 488 4.81 3.21 -18.12
N PRO A 489 5.89 2.98 -17.36
CA PRO A 489 6.35 3.95 -16.36
C PRO A 489 6.68 5.30 -16.99
N ASN A 490 6.66 6.36 -16.16
CA ASN A 490 7.11 7.67 -16.59
C ASN A 490 8.58 7.59 -17.07
N PRO A 491 8.95 8.19 -18.21
CA PRO A 491 10.33 8.24 -18.71
C PRO A 491 11.34 8.74 -17.66
N ASP A 492 10.99 9.73 -16.85
CA ASP A 492 11.87 10.24 -15.79
C ASP A 492 12.14 9.18 -14.72
N SER A 493 11.12 8.38 -14.34
CA SER A 493 11.29 7.26 -13.41
C SER A 493 12.20 6.16 -13.99
N ILE A 494 12.10 5.91 -15.29
CA ILE A 494 12.97 4.96 -15.99
C ILE A 494 14.41 5.47 -16.01
N ASN A 495 14.61 6.74 -16.30
CA ASN A 495 15.92 7.37 -16.35
C ASN A 495 16.59 7.37 -14.97
N ASP A 496 15.88 7.79 -13.91
CA ASP A 496 16.39 7.76 -12.53
C ASP A 496 16.80 6.33 -12.11
N ALA A 497 16.00 5.35 -12.49
CA ALA A 497 16.28 3.94 -12.19
C ALA A 497 17.49 3.41 -12.97
N LEU A 498 17.60 3.74 -14.26
CA LEU A 498 18.75 3.34 -15.10
C LEU A 498 20.05 4.03 -14.64
N GLU A 499 19.96 5.32 -14.24
CA GLU A 499 21.10 6.03 -13.67
C GLU A 499 21.60 5.34 -12.39
N TYR A 500 20.69 5.01 -11.46
CA TYR A 500 21.08 4.26 -10.28
C TYR A 500 21.75 2.90 -10.66
N LEU A 501 21.11 2.12 -11.53
CA LEU A 501 21.60 0.79 -11.91
C LEU A 501 22.96 0.86 -12.62
N PHE A 502 23.18 1.90 -13.43
CA PHE A 502 24.47 2.15 -14.09
C PHE A 502 25.56 2.53 -13.08
N LEU A 503 25.28 3.47 -12.20
CA LEU A 503 26.22 3.88 -11.15
C LEU A 503 26.53 2.74 -10.16
N ALA A 504 25.53 1.89 -9.88
CA ALA A 504 25.67 0.66 -9.10
C ALA A 504 26.43 -0.46 -9.87
N ARG A 505 26.76 -0.24 -11.15
CA ARG A 505 27.35 -1.25 -12.06
C ARG A 505 26.50 -2.50 -12.24
N ALA A 506 25.20 -2.38 -12.02
CA ALA A 506 24.24 -3.46 -12.28
C ALA A 506 23.88 -3.57 -13.77
N VAL A 507 24.03 -2.48 -14.51
CA VAL A 507 24.01 -2.42 -15.97
C VAL A 507 25.28 -1.76 -16.49
N ASP A 508 25.67 -2.09 -17.71
CA ASP A 508 26.84 -1.51 -18.38
C ASP A 508 26.50 -0.21 -19.13
N SER A 509 27.46 0.33 -19.86
CA SER A 509 27.30 1.59 -20.63
C SER A 509 26.32 1.49 -21.80
N VAL A 510 26.02 0.28 -22.28
CA VAL A 510 25.02 0.02 -23.33
C VAL A 510 23.63 -0.21 -22.71
N GLY A 511 23.58 -0.39 -21.39
CA GLY A 511 22.36 -0.67 -20.65
C GLY A 511 22.07 -2.16 -20.48
N ASP A 512 23.00 -3.05 -20.81
CA ASP A 512 22.86 -4.49 -20.62
C ASP A 512 23.16 -4.89 -19.18
N ILE A 513 22.45 -5.92 -18.70
CA ILE A 513 22.63 -6.40 -17.33
C ILE A 513 23.98 -7.07 -17.13
N THR A 514 24.72 -6.64 -16.12
CA THR A 514 26.01 -7.25 -15.72
C THR A 514 25.80 -8.48 -14.84
N ASP A 515 26.91 -9.22 -14.55
CA ASP A 515 26.85 -10.33 -13.58
C ASP A 515 26.50 -9.87 -12.17
N LEU A 516 26.93 -8.66 -11.78
CA LEU A 516 26.52 -8.03 -10.52
C LEU A 516 25.02 -7.76 -10.52
N GLY A 517 24.48 -7.19 -11.62
CA GLY A 517 23.05 -6.97 -11.78
C GLY A 517 22.23 -8.25 -11.68
N ARG A 518 22.70 -9.34 -12.31
CA ARG A 518 22.08 -10.68 -12.21
C ARG A 518 22.08 -11.21 -10.76
N LYS A 519 23.19 -11.05 -10.03
CA LYS A 519 23.26 -11.41 -8.61
C LYS A 519 22.27 -10.58 -7.77
N MET A 520 22.19 -9.26 -8.01
CA MET A 520 21.24 -8.38 -7.31
C MET A 520 19.78 -8.77 -7.58
N ALA A 521 19.43 -9.09 -8.83
CA ALA A 521 18.06 -9.47 -9.21
C ALA A 521 17.57 -10.76 -8.54
N ARG A 522 18.48 -11.69 -8.24
CA ARG A 522 18.16 -12.97 -7.57
C ARG A 522 17.80 -12.81 -6.10
N LEU A 523 18.18 -11.71 -5.48
CA LEU A 523 17.88 -11.47 -4.08
C LEU A 523 16.44 -10.98 -3.91
N PRO A 524 15.70 -11.48 -2.89
CA PRO A 524 14.32 -11.07 -2.65
C PRO A 524 14.23 -9.70 -1.95
N LEU A 525 15.10 -8.76 -2.33
CA LEU A 525 15.24 -7.43 -1.74
C LEU A 525 15.15 -6.36 -2.84
N ASP A 526 15.14 -5.09 -2.42
CA ASP A 526 15.34 -4.00 -3.37
C ASP A 526 16.80 -3.94 -3.84
N PRO A 527 17.08 -3.27 -4.98
CA PRO A 527 18.43 -3.19 -5.53
C PRO A 527 19.46 -2.56 -4.59
N TYR A 528 19.04 -1.59 -3.76
CA TYR A 528 19.90 -0.88 -2.81
C TYR A 528 20.43 -1.81 -1.72
N LEU A 529 19.54 -2.57 -1.07
CA LEU A 529 19.92 -3.58 -0.07
C LEU A 529 20.63 -4.77 -0.70
N SER A 530 20.25 -5.15 -1.92
CA SER A 530 20.91 -6.24 -2.65
C SER A 530 22.39 -5.95 -2.90
N LEU A 531 22.71 -4.75 -3.38
CA LEU A 531 24.09 -4.31 -3.59
C LEU A 531 24.83 -4.21 -2.25
N THR A 532 24.22 -3.64 -1.24
CA THR A 532 24.80 -3.55 0.12
C THR A 532 25.22 -4.92 0.65
N LEU A 533 24.38 -5.96 0.52
CA LEU A 533 24.68 -7.30 0.99
C LEU A 533 25.82 -7.95 0.19
N ILE A 534 25.82 -7.82 -1.13
CA ILE A 534 26.90 -8.35 -1.98
C ILE A 534 28.24 -7.70 -1.59
N ARG A 535 28.27 -6.38 -1.42
CA ARG A 535 29.49 -5.67 -1.00
C ARG A 535 29.91 -6.00 0.44
N SER A 536 28.98 -6.30 1.33
CA SER A 536 29.28 -6.69 2.70
C SER A 536 29.97 -8.05 2.79
N GLU A 537 29.69 -8.97 1.86
CA GLU A 537 30.39 -10.25 1.72
C GLU A 537 31.86 -10.00 1.36
N GLU A 538 32.12 -9.15 0.36
CA GLU A 538 33.47 -8.79 -0.09
C GLU A 538 34.26 -8.05 1.01
N LEU A 539 33.59 -7.23 1.83
CA LEU A 539 34.20 -6.47 2.92
C LEU A 539 34.36 -7.26 4.23
N GLY A 540 33.85 -8.50 4.31
CA GLY A 540 33.91 -9.33 5.50
C GLY A 540 33.03 -8.83 6.65
N CYS A 541 31.92 -8.16 6.39
CA CYS A 541 30.97 -7.67 7.39
C CYS A 541 29.52 -8.16 7.16
N PHE A 542 29.35 -9.25 6.40
CA PHE A 542 28.06 -9.75 5.93
C PHE A 542 27.08 -10.02 7.10
N GLU A 543 27.50 -10.69 8.18
CA GLU A 543 26.58 -11.03 9.27
C GLU A 543 25.96 -9.80 9.91
N ASP A 544 26.75 -8.76 10.19
CA ASP A 544 26.28 -7.51 10.77
C ASP A 544 25.33 -6.77 9.80
N VAL A 545 25.68 -6.70 8.52
CA VAL A 545 24.82 -6.08 7.48
C VAL A 545 23.53 -6.86 7.26
N ALA A 546 23.58 -8.20 7.26
CA ALA A 546 22.39 -9.03 7.12
C ALA A 546 21.42 -8.87 8.30
N ILE A 547 21.94 -8.71 9.52
CA ILE A 547 21.12 -8.37 10.69
C ILE A 547 20.45 -7.01 10.49
N ILE A 548 21.21 -5.97 10.12
CA ILE A 548 20.67 -4.62 9.93
C ILE A 548 19.63 -4.62 8.81
N ALA A 549 19.93 -5.24 7.65
CA ALA A 549 19.00 -5.36 6.53
C ALA A 549 17.70 -6.07 6.93
N ALA A 550 17.79 -7.14 7.71
CA ALA A 550 16.62 -7.85 8.23
C ALA A 550 15.79 -6.98 9.18
N MET A 551 16.45 -6.24 10.06
CA MET A 551 15.79 -5.32 11.00
C MET A 551 15.14 -4.10 10.32
N LEU A 552 15.69 -3.63 9.19
CA LEU A 552 15.13 -2.56 8.36
C LEU A 552 13.95 -3.03 7.51
N THR A 553 13.89 -4.33 7.19
CA THR A 553 12.83 -4.91 6.33
C THR A 553 11.55 -5.23 7.09
N VAL A 554 11.61 -5.36 8.42
CA VAL A 554 10.42 -5.55 9.25
C VAL A 554 9.79 -4.22 9.60
N ASP A 555 8.50 -4.28 9.93
CA ASP A 555 7.80 -3.13 10.49
C ASP A 555 8.48 -2.65 11.79
N GLN A 556 7.93 -1.63 12.41
CA GLN A 556 8.45 -1.06 13.64
C GLN A 556 8.88 -2.12 14.66
N ILE A 557 10.16 -2.08 15.10
CA ILE A 557 10.71 -3.05 16.08
C ILE A 557 10.23 -2.79 17.51
N TYR A 558 9.88 -1.55 17.84
CA TYR A 558 9.33 -1.20 19.14
C TYR A 558 7.82 -1.38 19.17
N VAL A 559 7.28 -1.76 20.32
CA VAL A 559 5.84 -1.71 20.56
C VAL A 559 5.40 -0.25 20.75
N ASP A 560 4.17 0.05 20.32
CA ASP A 560 3.60 1.37 20.54
C ASP A 560 3.30 1.57 22.03
N VAL A 561 3.86 2.61 22.61
CA VAL A 561 3.60 3.02 23.99
C VAL A 561 2.87 4.35 23.96
N LYS A 562 1.69 4.40 24.57
CA LYS A 562 0.85 5.60 24.58
C LYS A 562 1.54 6.72 25.33
N LYS A 563 1.46 7.93 24.77
CA LYS A 563 1.99 9.14 25.41
C LYS A 563 1.20 9.53 26.66
N ASP A 564 -0.07 9.13 26.75
CA ASP A 564 -0.95 9.43 27.89
C ASP A 564 -0.56 8.68 29.15
N ASP A 565 0.08 7.50 29.05
CA ASP A 565 0.72 6.83 30.17
C ASP A 565 2.13 7.42 30.41
N ASN A 566 2.16 8.57 31.08
CA ASN A 566 3.38 9.33 31.33
C ASN A 566 4.50 8.50 31.97
N PHE A 567 4.17 7.55 32.87
CA PHE A 567 5.17 6.72 33.53
C PHE A 567 5.76 5.68 32.57
N LEU A 568 4.90 4.94 31.87
CA LEU A 568 5.33 3.90 30.94
C LEU A 568 6.04 4.51 29.72
N TYR A 569 5.57 5.66 29.23
CA TYR A 569 6.20 6.38 28.14
C TYR A 569 7.59 6.91 28.50
N LYS A 570 7.78 7.49 29.70
CA LYS A 570 9.10 7.90 30.19
C LYS A 570 10.05 6.71 30.31
N LYS A 571 9.58 5.58 30.87
CA LYS A 571 10.35 4.34 30.94
C LYS A 571 10.75 3.84 29.55
N PHE A 572 9.83 3.85 28.60
CA PHE A 572 10.11 3.51 27.21
C PHE A 572 11.21 4.40 26.61
N LEU A 573 11.12 5.72 26.77
CA LEU A 573 12.13 6.64 26.27
C LEU A 573 13.51 6.39 26.89
N THR A 574 13.57 6.12 28.20
CA THR A 574 14.82 5.78 28.92
C THR A 574 15.42 4.49 28.37
N VAL A 575 14.62 3.43 28.20
CA VAL A 575 15.10 2.17 27.64
C VAL A 575 15.53 2.35 26.19
N LYS A 576 14.77 3.09 25.38
CA LYS A 576 15.12 3.36 23.99
C LYS A 576 16.44 4.13 23.89
N SER A 577 16.65 5.16 24.71
CA SER A 577 17.87 5.97 24.69
C SER A 577 19.11 5.20 25.16
N SER A 578 18.97 4.15 26.00
CA SER A 578 20.09 3.32 26.42
C SER A 578 20.73 2.51 25.28
N TRP A 579 20.02 2.35 24.17
CA TRP A 579 20.52 1.69 22.97
C TRP A 579 21.24 2.63 22.00
N ASN A 580 21.21 3.95 22.23
CA ASN A 580 21.82 4.92 21.33
C ASN A 580 23.29 4.60 21.02
N ASP A 581 23.69 4.91 19.81
CA ASP A 581 25.07 4.77 19.30
C ASP A 581 25.47 6.02 18.52
N ASP A 582 26.67 6.52 18.78
CA ASP A 582 27.15 7.75 18.14
C ASP A 582 27.38 7.60 16.62
N ARG A 583 27.54 6.37 16.15
CA ARG A 583 27.70 6.06 14.73
C ARG A 583 26.38 6.08 13.97
N GLY A 584 25.23 5.91 14.63
CA GLY A 584 23.92 6.01 14.01
C GLY A 584 23.00 4.81 14.26
N ASP A 585 21.82 4.89 13.65
CA ASP A 585 20.69 4.00 13.89
C ASP A 585 20.95 2.53 13.48
N PHE A 586 21.80 2.26 12.47
CA PHE A 586 22.13 0.89 12.08
C PHE A 586 22.83 0.14 13.22
N PHE A 587 23.70 0.82 13.97
CA PHE A 587 24.37 0.23 15.11
C PHE A 587 23.45 0.04 16.31
N VAL A 588 22.43 0.89 16.45
CA VAL A 588 21.35 0.66 17.44
C VAL A 588 20.62 -0.65 17.13
N LEU A 589 20.20 -0.85 15.87
CA LEU A 589 19.53 -2.09 15.44
C LEU A 589 20.41 -3.32 15.68
N LEU A 590 21.69 -3.21 15.32
CA LEU A 590 22.67 -4.29 15.50
C LEU A 590 22.90 -4.63 16.99
N LYS A 591 23.02 -3.61 17.87
CA LYS A 591 23.14 -3.81 19.31
C LYS A 591 21.93 -4.53 19.89
N ILE A 592 20.73 -4.10 19.56
CA ILE A 592 19.45 -4.69 20.02
C ILE A 592 19.38 -6.16 19.60
N PHE A 593 19.60 -6.47 18.33
CA PHE A 593 19.53 -7.84 17.83
C PHE A 593 20.58 -8.75 18.50
N ASN A 594 21.82 -8.29 18.61
CA ASN A 594 22.90 -9.06 19.23
C ASN A 594 22.68 -9.28 20.74
N ALA A 595 22.13 -8.31 21.45
CA ALA A 595 21.73 -8.47 22.84
C ALA A 595 20.62 -9.51 22.99
N TRP A 596 19.60 -9.46 22.14
CA TRP A 596 18.51 -10.44 22.11
C TRP A 596 19.02 -11.86 21.76
N LYS A 597 19.98 -11.98 20.83
CA LYS A 597 20.66 -13.24 20.51
C LYS A 597 21.42 -13.81 21.71
N LYS A 598 22.14 -12.97 22.50
CA LYS A 598 22.84 -13.36 23.75
C LYS A 598 21.86 -13.88 24.79
N GLU A 599 20.69 -13.28 24.90
CA GLU A 599 19.60 -13.70 25.81
C GLU A 599 18.78 -14.87 25.25
N LYS A 600 19.38 -15.68 24.32
CA LYS A 600 18.77 -16.86 23.70
C LYS A 600 17.37 -16.58 23.10
N TYR A 601 17.19 -15.41 22.51
CA TYR A 601 15.94 -14.97 21.87
C TYR A 601 14.76 -14.87 22.84
N SER A 602 15.01 -14.45 24.08
CA SER A 602 14.05 -14.44 25.18
C SER A 602 12.89 -13.48 24.95
N ASN A 603 11.67 -13.93 25.25
CA ASN A 603 10.47 -13.10 25.30
C ASN A 603 10.54 -12.05 26.41
N LYS A 604 11.15 -12.41 27.57
CA LYS A 604 11.33 -11.48 28.69
C LYS A 604 12.19 -10.29 28.30
N PHE A 605 13.25 -10.53 27.51
CA PHE A 605 14.10 -9.46 26.97
C PHE A 605 13.29 -8.49 26.09
N CYS A 606 12.47 -9.01 25.17
CA CYS A 606 11.62 -8.16 24.32
C CYS A 606 10.64 -7.32 25.13
N LYS A 607 9.94 -7.92 26.09
CA LYS A 607 9.01 -7.20 26.98
C LYS A 607 9.70 -6.09 27.77
N TYR A 608 10.88 -6.38 28.36
CA TYR A 608 11.63 -5.40 29.15
C TYR A 608 12.10 -4.21 28.29
N ASN A 609 12.50 -4.48 27.04
CA ASN A 609 13.03 -3.47 26.11
C ASN A 609 11.96 -2.87 25.19
N PHE A 610 10.67 -3.11 25.43
CA PHE A 610 9.55 -2.63 24.60
C PHE A 610 9.69 -3.04 23.13
N LEU A 611 10.21 -4.24 22.85
CA LEU A 611 10.38 -4.76 21.50
C LEU A 611 9.22 -5.67 21.10
N SER A 612 8.80 -5.57 19.85
CA SER A 612 7.83 -6.48 19.25
C SER A 612 8.48 -7.85 19.04
N LEU A 613 8.15 -8.82 19.91
CA LEU A 613 8.67 -10.19 19.82
C LEU A 613 8.45 -10.78 18.41
N ARG A 614 7.29 -10.52 17.83
CA ARG A 614 6.92 -10.97 16.49
C ARG A 614 7.88 -10.41 15.43
N ASN A 615 8.10 -9.09 15.42
CA ASN A 615 8.96 -8.45 14.44
C ASN A 615 10.42 -8.86 14.61
N MET A 616 10.85 -9.08 15.84
CA MET A 616 12.19 -9.62 16.14
C MET A 616 12.36 -11.04 15.60
N TRP A 617 11.37 -11.94 15.76
CA TRP A 617 11.39 -13.28 15.16
C TRP A 617 11.33 -13.24 13.64
N GLN A 618 10.57 -12.32 13.07
CA GLN A 618 10.52 -12.12 11.61
C GLN A 618 11.88 -11.65 11.08
N ALA A 619 12.52 -10.69 11.72
CA ALA A 619 13.87 -10.24 11.39
C ALA A 619 14.88 -11.40 11.46
N LYS A 620 14.79 -12.25 12.51
CA LYS A 620 15.63 -13.45 12.61
C LYS A 620 15.44 -14.39 11.41
N LYS A 621 14.19 -14.69 11.04
CA LYS A 621 13.90 -15.54 9.89
C LYS A 621 14.46 -14.95 8.58
N ILE A 622 14.31 -13.66 8.38
CA ILE A 622 14.86 -12.96 7.19
C ILE A 622 16.39 -13.07 7.21
N LYS A 623 17.04 -12.76 8.33
CA LYS A 623 18.49 -12.88 8.50
C LYS A 623 18.98 -14.28 8.18
N ASP A 624 18.35 -15.32 8.75
CA ASP A 624 18.74 -16.70 8.55
C ASP A 624 18.65 -17.11 7.07
N GLN A 625 17.62 -16.65 6.34
CA GLN A 625 17.48 -16.91 4.91
C GLN A 625 18.49 -16.16 4.06
N LEU A 626 18.77 -14.89 4.38
CA LEU A 626 19.84 -14.15 3.72
C LEU A 626 21.18 -14.87 3.93
N SER A 627 21.42 -15.36 5.13
CA SER A 627 22.63 -16.12 5.45
C SER A 627 22.76 -17.44 4.66
N PHE A 628 21.63 -18.09 4.33
CA PHE A 628 21.63 -19.29 3.49
C PHE A 628 21.95 -19.01 2.03
N MET A 629 21.69 -17.80 1.54
CA MET A 629 21.93 -17.41 0.14
C MET A 629 23.37 -16.98 -0.15
N PHE A 630 24.20 -16.78 0.87
CA PHE A 630 25.56 -16.29 0.78
C PHE A 630 26.54 -17.27 1.43
N ASN A 631 27.70 -17.46 0.80
CA ASN A 631 28.83 -18.21 1.36
C ASN A 631 29.77 -17.22 2.05
N TYR A 632 29.60 -16.97 3.31
CA TYR A 632 30.41 -15.99 4.04
C TYR A 632 31.17 -16.62 5.20
N ASN A 633 32.37 -16.10 5.46
CA ASN A 633 33.11 -16.40 6.68
C ASN A 633 32.56 -15.52 7.81
N ASN A 634 32.35 -16.12 8.98
CA ASN A 634 31.87 -15.44 10.20
C ASN A 634 32.90 -14.45 10.76
N SER A 635 33.36 -13.49 9.95
CA SER A 635 34.17 -12.37 10.43
C SER A 635 33.26 -11.17 10.66
N SER A 636 33.34 -10.54 11.83
CA SER A 636 32.60 -9.30 12.13
C SER A 636 33.56 -8.13 12.01
N ASN A 637 33.47 -7.38 10.92
CA ASN A 637 34.22 -6.15 10.74
C ASN A 637 33.28 -4.94 10.81
N LYS A 638 32.92 -4.55 12.03
CA LYS A 638 31.97 -3.45 12.29
C LYS A 638 32.38 -2.12 11.68
N SER A 639 33.70 -1.91 11.48
CA SER A 639 34.19 -0.66 10.86
C SER A 639 33.80 -0.56 9.39
N LYS A 640 33.47 -1.67 8.73
CA LYS A 640 33.12 -1.74 7.32
C LYS A 640 31.60 -1.71 7.04
N VAL A 641 30.77 -1.74 8.06
CA VAL A 641 29.29 -1.75 7.91
C VAL A 641 28.81 -0.53 7.13
N ILE A 642 29.24 0.67 7.52
CA ILE A 642 28.83 1.91 6.83
C ILE A 642 29.39 1.96 5.40
N GLU A 643 30.63 1.47 5.20
CA GLU A 643 31.22 1.34 3.87
C GLU A 643 30.36 0.46 2.96
N ALA A 644 29.88 -0.70 3.45
CA ALA A 644 28.99 -1.59 2.70
C ALA A 644 27.65 -0.91 2.34
N PHE A 645 27.03 -0.23 3.31
CA PHE A 645 25.80 0.52 3.04
C PHE A 645 26.00 1.69 2.09
N SER A 646 27.15 2.34 2.13
CA SER A 646 27.45 3.45 1.21
C SER A 646 27.53 2.99 -0.26
N PHE A 647 27.82 1.71 -0.54
CA PHE A 647 27.78 1.18 -1.91
C PHE A 647 26.34 1.03 -2.44
N GLY A 648 25.39 0.64 -1.61
CA GLY A 648 23.99 0.50 -2.03
C GLY A 648 23.23 1.81 -1.99
N TYR A 649 23.48 2.62 -0.96
CA TYR A 649 22.77 3.87 -0.66
C TYR A 649 23.58 5.12 -0.97
N PHE A 650 24.48 5.08 -1.98
CA PHE A 650 25.33 6.21 -2.34
C PHE A 650 24.54 7.47 -2.72
N MET A 651 23.34 7.32 -3.25
CA MET A 651 22.46 8.46 -3.53
C MET A 651 21.79 9.03 -2.27
N ASN A 652 21.74 8.25 -1.17
CA ASN A 652 21.07 8.61 0.07
C ASN A 652 22.05 9.27 1.06
N ILE A 653 22.74 10.29 0.60
CA ILE A 653 23.68 11.06 1.42
C ILE A 653 23.15 12.49 1.55
N ALA A 654 23.16 12.99 2.78
CA ALA A 654 22.82 14.37 3.10
C ALA A 654 24.01 15.07 3.74
N LYS A 655 24.23 16.34 3.37
CA LYS A 655 25.24 17.24 3.91
C LYS A 655 24.60 18.29 4.79
N ILE A 656 25.24 18.62 5.91
CA ILE A 656 24.79 19.68 6.81
C ILE A 656 24.87 21.04 6.13
N LYS A 657 23.90 21.89 6.38
CA LYS A 657 23.84 23.30 6.03
C LYS A 657 23.27 24.07 7.23
N GLU A 658 23.23 25.42 7.18
CA GLU A 658 22.97 26.31 8.32
C GLU A 658 21.89 25.83 9.29
N ASP A 659 20.69 25.50 8.83
CA ASP A 659 19.55 25.08 9.68
C ASP A 659 19.03 23.67 9.46
N GLY A 660 19.71 22.85 8.63
CA GLY A 660 19.24 21.52 8.32
C GLY A 660 20.25 20.70 7.53
N TYR A 661 19.74 19.77 6.72
CA TYR A 661 20.52 18.95 5.81
C TYR A 661 19.99 19.11 4.39
N TYR A 662 20.86 18.89 3.41
CA TYR A 662 20.50 18.83 2.01
C TYR A 662 20.96 17.50 1.41
N THR A 663 20.09 16.81 0.71
CA THR A 663 20.47 15.61 -0.03
C THR A 663 21.46 15.99 -1.14
N ILE A 664 22.53 15.22 -1.32
CA ILE A 664 23.60 15.61 -2.28
C ILE A 664 23.10 15.53 -3.72
N PHE A 665 22.31 14.52 -4.08
CA PHE A 665 21.87 14.29 -5.47
C PHE A 665 20.70 15.21 -5.89
N LYS A 666 19.65 15.30 -5.09
CA LYS A 666 18.43 16.05 -5.45
C LYS A 666 18.37 17.46 -4.83
N GLN A 667 19.35 17.84 -4.00
CA GLN A 667 19.43 19.14 -3.30
C GLN A 667 18.18 19.46 -2.47
N THR A 668 17.48 18.44 -1.97
CA THR A 668 16.27 18.57 -1.17
C THR A 668 16.62 18.90 0.27
N GLU A 669 15.99 19.94 0.82
CA GLU A 669 16.12 20.30 2.24
C GLU A 669 15.44 19.25 3.09
N CYS A 670 16.10 18.82 4.17
CA CYS A 670 15.61 17.76 5.05
C CYS A 670 16.17 17.91 6.47
N TYR A 671 15.51 17.23 7.40
CA TYR A 671 15.84 17.26 8.82
C TYR A 671 15.97 15.84 9.37
N ILE A 672 16.76 15.63 10.41
CA ILE A 672 16.82 14.32 11.07
C ILE A 672 15.52 14.09 11.83
N HIS A 673 14.89 12.94 11.60
CA HIS A 673 13.67 12.56 12.31
C HIS A 673 13.93 12.36 13.82
N SER A 674 12.98 12.76 14.66
CA SER A 674 13.09 12.69 16.14
C SER A 674 13.27 11.26 16.69
N SER A 675 12.97 10.23 15.88
CA SER A 675 13.20 8.83 16.28
C SER A 675 14.65 8.37 16.14
N SER A 676 15.49 9.11 15.40
CA SER A 676 16.90 8.75 15.21
C SER A 676 17.74 9.05 16.45
N CYS A 677 18.73 8.20 16.74
CA CYS A 677 19.72 8.45 17.79
C CYS A 677 20.65 9.62 17.47
N LEU A 678 20.69 10.08 16.21
CA LEU A 678 21.42 11.28 15.78
C LEU A 678 20.57 12.57 15.83
N TYR A 679 19.31 12.48 16.28
CA TYR A 679 18.47 13.67 16.43
C TYR A 679 19.16 14.73 17.30
N LYS A 680 19.19 15.98 16.83
CA LYS A 680 19.93 17.13 17.44
C LYS A 680 21.47 17.07 17.35
N LYS A 681 22.07 16.02 16.75
CA LYS A 681 23.50 16.03 16.43
C LYS A 681 23.72 16.71 15.08
N ARG A 682 24.87 17.36 14.95
CA ARG A 682 25.25 18.13 13.74
C ARG A 682 26.45 17.46 13.07
N GLU A 683 26.19 16.32 12.41
CA GLU A 683 27.24 15.59 11.70
C GLU A 683 27.41 16.16 10.27
N PRO A 684 28.65 16.28 9.77
CA PRO A 684 28.91 16.89 8.44
C PRO A 684 28.21 16.17 7.30
N PHE A 685 28.21 14.82 7.34
CA PHE A 685 27.58 13.95 6.34
C PHE A 685 26.80 12.85 7.02
N ILE A 686 25.61 12.58 6.52
CA ILE A 686 24.71 11.54 6.99
C ILE A 686 24.32 10.63 5.83
N LEU A 687 24.50 9.33 6.02
CA LEU A 687 23.86 8.29 5.23
C LEU A 687 22.52 7.97 5.86
N TYR A 688 21.43 8.05 5.08
CA TYR A 688 20.07 7.75 5.55
C TYR A 688 19.46 6.62 4.74
N PHE A 689 18.57 5.86 5.39
CA PHE A 689 17.88 4.76 4.73
C PHE A 689 16.66 5.22 3.93
N SER A 690 15.85 6.09 4.49
CA SER A 690 14.62 6.59 3.88
C SER A 690 14.31 8.03 4.30
N ILE A 691 13.46 8.69 3.51
CA ILE A 691 12.91 10.00 3.84
C ILE A 691 11.40 9.83 4.04
N VAL A 692 10.85 10.51 5.05
CA VAL A 692 9.42 10.58 5.32
C VAL A 692 8.99 12.03 5.27
N ARG A 693 7.97 12.31 4.50
CA ARG A 693 7.34 13.63 4.41
C ARG A 693 6.15 13.71 5.35
N THR A 694 6.17 14.71 6.20
CA THR A 694 5.00 15.14 6.99
C THR A 694 4.72 16.61 6.63
N LYS A 695 4.92 17.56 7.52
CA LYS A 695 4.95 18.99 7.21
C LYS A 695 6.28 19.39 6.53
N ARG A 696 7.35 18.62 6.74
CA ARG A 696 8.70 18.75 6.17
C ARG A 696 9.25 17.37 5.86
N GLU A 697 10.37 17.31 5.17
CA GLU A 697 11.10 16.08 4.84
C GLU A 697 12.01 15.68 6.01
N PHE A 698 11.86 14.43 6.49
CA PHE A 698 12.64 13.90 7.60
C PHE A 698 13.43 12.66 7.20
N LEU A 699 14.74 12.68 7.48
CA LEU A 699 15.65 11.55 7.31
C LEU A 699 15.42 10.52 8.41
N LYS A 700 15.23 9.25 8.04
CA LYS A 700 15.10 8.11 8.97
C LYS A 700 16.26 7.15 8.84
N PHE A 701 16.58 6.50 9.95
CA PHE A 701 17.72 5.58 10.09
C PHE A 701 19.02 6.22 9.63
N CYS A 702 19.37 7.31 10.32
CA CYS A 702 20.54 8.14 10.01
C CYS A 702 21.82 7.55 10.59
N ASN A 703 22.90 7.61 9.83
CA ASN A 703 24.22 7.11 10.24
C ASN A 703 25.31 8.08 9.82
N VAL A 704 26.34 8.21 10.65
CA VAL A 704 27.49 9.07 10.33
C VAL A 704 28.31 8.40 9.23
N VAL A 705 28.66 9.18 8.21
CA VAL A 705 29.53 8.73 7.12
C VAL A 705 30.65 9.72 6.92
N THR A 706 31.89 9.22 6.72
CA THR A 706 33.05 10.07 6.52
C THR A 706 33.32 10.28 5.02
N PRO A 707 33.97 11.40 4.62
CA PRO A 707 34.35 11.65 3.23
C PRO A 707 35.18 10.52 2.61
N GLU A 708 36.05 9.88 3.41
CA GLU A 708 36.90 8.78 2.94
C GLU A 708 36.07 7.55 2.52
N ILE A 709 34.99 7.25 3.29
CA ILE A 709 34.06 6.15 2.95
C ILE A 709 33.29 6.51 1.69
N LEU A 710 32.82 7.76 1.56
CA LEU A 710 32.10 8.21 0.37
C LEU A 710 32.96 8.13 -0.89
N CYS A 711 34.22 8.54 -0.83
CA CYS A 711 35.15 8.43 -1.96
C CYS A 711 35.39 6.98 -2.40
N LYS A 712 35.36 6.01 -1.47
CA LYS A 712 35.54 4.59 -1.79
C LYS A 712 34.29 3.96 -2.41
N SER A 713 33.10 4.34 -1.93
CA SER A 713 31.84 3.73 -2.33
C SER A 713 31.43 4.08 -3.76
N VAL A 714 31.85 5.24 -4.26
CA VAL A 714 31.45 5.74 -5.59
C VAL A 714 32.69 6.22 -6.33
N ASN A 715 33.53 5.28 -6.76
CA ASN A 715 34.69 5.59 -7.60
C ASN A 715 34.26 6.47 -8.78
N ASN A 716 34.57 7.79 -8.71
CA ASN A 716 34.42 8.85 -9.71
C ASN A 716 33.12 9.67 -9.77
N VAL A 717 32.05 9.39 -9.00
CA VAL A 717 30.84 10.25 -9.05
C VAL A 717 31.01 11.52 -8.21
N PHE A 718 31.73 11.46 -7.08
CA PHE A 718 31.96 12.62 -6.21
C PHE A 718 33.22 13.44 -6.54
N ILE A 719 34.10 12.95 -7.43
CA ILE A 719 35.41 13.58 -7.72
C ILE A 719 35.32 14.63 -8.85
N LYS A 720 34.24 14.73 -9.61
CA LYS A 720 34.17 15.56 -10.83
C LYS A 720 33.61 16.97 -10.65
N LYS A 721 33.51 17.49 -9.43
CA LYS A 721 33.31 18.93 -9.23
C LYS A 721 34.45 19.51 -8.38
N LYS A 722 35.60 19.75 -9.02
CA LYS A 722 36.52 20.80 -8.63
C LYS A 722 36.07 22.10 -9.25
#